data_f0eb904239fb759e8f3c4451cd1c48d5
#
_entry.id   f0eb904239fb759e8f3c4451cd1c48d5
#
_cell.length_a   1.000
_cell.length_b   1.000
_cell.length_c   1.000
_cell.angle_alpha   90.00
_cell.angle_beta   90.00
_cell.angle_gamma   90.00
#
_symmetry.space_group_name_H-M   'P 1'
#
loop_
_entity.id
_entity.type
_entity.pdbx_description
1 polymer ?
#
loop_
_entity_poly.entity_id
_entity_poly.type
_entity_poly.pdbx_seq_one_letter_code
_entity_poly.pdbx_strand_id
1 'polypeptide(L)'
;MPNHKPVYISPHMSLQRLAFSLLFIISLLMMMAPTGLYGQEANFELAEKFTSERMQNLTGSTYLRANWIEDEDRFWYEWETNDGKRWEFVDADSKSRRSLFDRKRMAAQLSEEFKRGFDANNLDINGFDYDTDRERFTFHVDSIEFTYNLDGNQLMRGDSLKPDESEPWETYSPDSTWIAFARQHDLYVMRSDDADSTEIRLTEDGERWYSYQSDNGDTTSTERLRADVDWFEDSEKLYVKRQDWRDVGDLWVINTLADRPELETYKYNLPGEDDHYQDEIMIFDMETHEGIRLDTDRWPDQSLGGAFFNDGGIYMSDESDYLWILRRTRTWDEVDVVKANTETGETEVLWSERSEPYFNVMNSYLGVISNGDEYIWWSERTGWGQLYRYNSDGTLVNRITNGYYMVGDVAAIDTSASTIYFEAFGKEEGRNPFHAHHYKVEFDGDGQQLITPENANHSVNVSDSRNFFVDNFSRPDLPTKTVLRDNRGRELMVLEEVDISRLKETGYTLPEQFSVKAADGVTDLYGVMWKPSNFDPEIEYPIISYVYPGPQVEPYPRSFSIGGTAARAQALSQVGFVVVAMGNRGGSPLREKWYHNYGHDNLRDYALADNRYGIEQLAATRPYIDINRVGIYGHSGGGFMSTAALLTYPDFFKVAVSSAGNHDNNVYNIWWSELHHGVTATTDSVTVENGDDEEVKEEATTFSSRVPANSELADNLQGRLLLVHGEMDNNVHPANTYRMADALVKAGKRFDMMIFPGARHGFGRYGDYFERMLWDYFAEHLLDYEIEDVDYNIPDHVE
;
A
#
# COMPACT_ATOMS: atom_id res chain seq x y z
N MET A 1 86.71 59.93 -16.46
CA MET A 1 86.23 60.04 -17.81
C MET A 1 86.34 58.65 -18.43
N PRO A 2 85.31 57.99 -18.76
CA PRO A 2 85.27 57.18 -19.98
C PRO A 2 83.95 57.36 -20.77
N ASN A 3 84.07 57.13 -22.01
CA ASN A 3 83.24 57.34 -23.20
C ASN A 3 81.95 56.54 -23.20
N HIS A 4 80.83 57.23 -23.47
CA HIS A 4 79.60 56.58 -23.91
C HIS A 4 79.57 56.40 -25.42
N LYS A 5 79.25 55.15 -25.84
CA LYS A 5 78.85 54.89 -27.27
C LYS A 5 77.34 54.55 -27.29
N PRO A 6 76.55 55.06 -28.16
CA PRO A 6 75.17 54.72 -28.33
C PRO A 6 74.92 53.40 -29.02
N VAL A 7 74.08 52.56 -28.55
CA VAL A 7 73.63 51.31 -29.22
C VAL A 7 72.35 51.63 -30.04
N TYR A 8 72.50 51.43 -31.37
CA TYR A 8 71.37 51.48 -32.31
C TYR A 8 70.54 50.22 -32.22
N ILE A 9 69.22 50.37 -31.89
CA ILE A 9 68.25 49.23 -31.94
C ILE A 9 67.54 49.32 -33.31
N SER A 10 67.60 48.24 -34.07
CA SER A 10 66.97 48.06 -35.39
C SER A 10 65.44 47.80 -35.22
N PRO A 11 64.53 48.46 -36.03
CA PRO A 11 63.10 48.38 -35.92
C PRO A 11 62.40 47.14 -36.52
N HIS A 12 63.12 46.13 -36.98
CA HIS A 12 62.52 45.03 -37.78
C HIS A 12 62.15 43.72 -36.96
N MET A 13 62.26 43.67 -35.67
CA MET A 13 61.99 42.50 -34.89
C MET A 13 60.68 42.52 -34.04
N SER A 14 59.76 43.50 -34.21
CA SER A 14 58.61 43.70 -33.32
C SER A 14 57.33 43.11 -33.86
N LEU A 15 57.07 42.98 -35.15
CA LEU A 15 55.74 42.53 -35.64
C LEU A 15 55.50 41.02 -35.61
N GLN A 16 56.52 40.17 -35.78
CA GLN A 16 56.36 38.72 -35.72
C GLN A 16 56.21 38.19 -34.24
N ARG A 17 56.86 38.87 -33.29
CA ARG A 17 56.74 38.49 -31.90
C ARG A 17 55.40 38.98 -31.32
N LEU A 18 54.85 40.11 -31.75
CA LEU A 18 53.50 40.56 -31.38
C LEU A 18 52.42 39.65 -31.98
N ALA A 19 52.55 39.20 -33.25
CA ALA A 19 51.61 38.25 -33.86
C ALA A 19 51.63 36.88 -33.20
N PHE A 20 52.78 36.34 -32.79
CA PHE A 20 52.89 35.09 -32.04
C PHE A 20 52.38 35.22 -30.61
N SER A 21 52.63 36.34 -29.92
CA SER A 21 52.07 36.57 -28.57
C SER A 21 50.59 36.80 -28.59
N LEU A 22 50.00 37.46 -29.61
CA LEU A 22 48.57 37.62 -29.80
C LEU A 22 47.86 36.30 -30.13
N LEU A 23 48.45 35.44 -30.97
CA LEU A 23 47.94 34.10 -31.28
C LEU A 23 48.02 33.17 -30.05
N PHE A 24 49.05 33.29 -29.24
CA PHE A 24 49.18 32.50 -28.00
C PHE A 24 48.18 32.99 -26.90
N ILE A 25 47.92 34.28 -26.81
CA ILE A 25 46.90 34.84 -25.89
C ILE A 25 45.50 34.52 -26.38
N ILE A 26 45.23 34.51 -27.70
CA ILE A 26 43.93 34.11 -28.27
C ILE A 26 43.73 32.59 -28.11
N SER A 27 44.75 31.76 -28.27
CA SER A 27 44.67 30.34 -28.00
C SER A 27 44.53 30.02 -26.49
N LEU A 28 45.15 30.82 -25.58
CA LEU A 28 44.97 30.70 -24.15
C LEU A 28 43.59 31.24 -23.71
N LEU A 29 43.04 32.25 -24.37
CA LEU A 29 41.67 32.77 -24.15
C LEU A 29 40.63 31.82 -24.76
N MET A 30 40.90 31.08 -25.81
CA MET A 30 40.05 29.98 -26.30
C MET A 30 40.17 28.71 -25.45
N MET A 31 41.28 28.50 -24.74
CA MET A 31 41.40 27.43 -23.72
C MET A 31 40.86 27.85 -22.35
N MET A 32 40.59 29.14 -22.13
CA MET A 32 39.91 29.71 -20.96
C MET A 32 38.50 30.24 -21.32
N ALA A 33 37.95 29.90 -22.48
CA ALA A 33 36.52 29.92 -22.60
C ALA A 33 36.03 28.95 -21.52
N PRO A 34 35.17 29.39 -20.56
CA PRO A 34 34.51 28.41 -19.73
C PRO A 34 33.89 27.46 -20.74
N THR A 35 34.27 26.20 -20.73
CA THR A 35 33.39 25.16 -21.15
C THR A 35 32.15 25.48 -20.31
N GLY A 36 31.18 26.14 -20.92
CA GLY A 36 29.90 26.33 -20.27
C GLY A 36 29.55 24.95 -19.78
N LEU A 37 29.52 24.77 -18.50
CA LEU A 37 28.67 23.78 -17.91
C LEU A 37 27.32 24.05 -18.54
N TYR A 38 27.02 23.36 -19.67
CA TYR A 38 25.65 23.19 -20.10
C TYR A 38 24.99 22.51 -18.93
N GLY A 39 24.36 23.27 -18.05
CA GLY A 39 23.45 22.75 -17.05
C GLY A 39 22.54 21.82 -17.83
N GLN A 40 22.28 20.68 -17.32
CA GLN A 40 21.34 19.75 -17.91
C GLN A 40 19.99 20.50 -17.98
N GLU A 41 19.48 20.70 -19.20
CA GLU A 41 18.17 21.35 -19.37
C GLU A 41 17.06 20.44 -18.87
N ALA A 42 16.10 20.98 -18.11
CA ALA A 42 14.93 20.24 -17.67
C ALA A 42 14.09 19.81 -18.88
N ASN A 43 13.74 18.51 -18.95
CA ASN A 43 13.03 17.96 -20.10
C ASN A 43 11.63 17.46 -19.72
N PHE A 44 10.71 18.38 -19.54
CA PHE A 44 9.33 18.07 -19.17
C PHE A 44 8.57 17.33 -20.27
N GLU A 45 8.80 17.67 -21.55
CA GLU A 45 8.18 16.96 -22.68
C GLU A 45 8.52 15.46 -22.67
N LEU A 46 9.75 15.14 -22.28
CA LEU A 46 10.14 13.74 -22.13
C LEU A 46 9.47 13.07 -20.92
N ALA A 47 9.38 13.78 -19.80
CA ALA A 47 8.73 13.28 -18.57
C ALA A 47 7.25 12.94 -18.81
N GLU A 48 6.52 13.77 -19.52
CA GLU A 48 5.12 13.54 -19.87
C GLU A 48 4.88 12.25 -20.68
N LYS A 49 5.87 11.71 -21.37
CA LYS A 49 5.75 10.43 -22.11
C LYS A 49 5.68 9.23 -21.19
N PHE A 50 6.08 9.37 -19.93
CA PHE A 50 6.20 8.27 -18.96
C PHE A 50 5.25 8.39 -17.79
N THR A 51 4.11 9.05 -17.96
CA THR A 51 3.00 8.98 -17.00
C THR A 51 2.41 7.57 -16.96
N SER A 52 1.80 7.20 -15.84
CA SER A 52 1.23 5.86 -15.63
C SER A 52 0.26 5.47 -16.75
N GLU A 53 -0.67 6.37 -17.10
CA GLU A 53 -1.66 6.16 -18.15
C GLU A 53 -1.03 5.88 -19.52
N ARG A 54 -0.06 6.73 -19.91
CA ARG A 54 0.62 6.56 -21.22
C ARG A 54 1.43 5.27 -21.30
N MET A 55 2.11 4.89 -20.22
CA MET A 55 2.87 3.64 -20.18
C MET A 55 1.95 2.43 -20.23
N GLN A 56 0.80 2.48 -19.55
CA GLN A 56 -0.18 1.41 -19.54
C GLN A 56 -0.79 1.20 -20.94
N ASN A 57 -1.14 2.28 -21.64
CA ASN A 57 -1.63 2.23 -23.02
C ASN A 57 -0.63 1.63 -24.03
N LEU A 58 0.66 1.60 -23.69
CA LEU A 58 1.72 1.02 -24.52
C LEU A 58 2.11 -0.42 -24.14
N THR A 59 1.54 -0.93 -23.05
CA THR A 59 1.95 -2.23 -22.48
C THR A 59 0.80 -3.22 -22.41
N GLY A 60 -0.42 -2.78 -22.07
CA GLY A 60 -1.57 -3.64 -21.76
C GLY A 60 -1.44 -4.30 -20.39
N SER A 61 -1.89 -5.56 -20.27
CA SER A 61 -1.86 -6.32 -19.02
C SER A 61 -0.43 -6.59 -18.54
N THR A 62 -0.16 -6.35 -17.27
CA THR A 62 1.14 -6.62 -16.62
C THR A 62 1.08 -7.75 -15.60
N TYR A 63 -0.11 -8.26 -15.32
CA TYR A 63 -0.40 -9.32 -14.37
C TYR A 63 -1.57 -10.17 -14.88
N LEU A 64 -1.49 -11.50 -14.75
CA LEU A 64 -2.56 -12.42 -15.12
C LEU A 64 -3.31 -12.85 -13.87
N ARG A 65 -4.63 -12.64 -13.86
CA ARG A 65 -5.54 -13.18 -12.88
C ARG A 65 -6.22 -14.41 -13.46
N ALA A 66 -5.95 -15.58 -12.89
CA ALA A 66 -6.66 -16.80 -13.25
C ALA A 66 -8.02 -16.85 -12.53
N ASN A 67 -9.08 -17.08 -13.27
CA ASN A 67 -10.40 -17.34 -12.72
C ASN A 67 -10.59 -18.86 -12.76
N TRP A 68 -10.23 -19.53 -11.66
CA TRP A 68 -10.43 -20.97 -11.52
C TRP A 68 -11.91 -21.30 -11.50
N ILE A 69 -12.25 -22.42 -12.10
CA ILE A 69 -13.60 -22.96 -12.11
C ILE A 69 -13.72 -23.87 -10.89
N GLU A 70 -14.76 -23.66 -10.10
CA GLU A 70 -15.01 -24.38 -8.86
C GLU A 70 -14.94 -25.90 -9.08
N ASP A 71 -14.28 -26.59 -8.18
CA ASP A 71 -14.05 -28.06 -8.22
C ASP A 71 -13.34 -28.61 -9.46
N GLU A 72 -12.71 -27.75 -10.28
CA GLU A 72 -12.04 -28.15 -11.50
C GLU A 72 -10.61 -27.64 -11.62
N ASP A 73 -9.75 -28.38 -12.33
CA ASP A 73 -8.40 -27.92 -12.69
C ASP A 73 -8.41 -27.17 -14.03
N ARG A 74 -9.41 -26.31 -14.22
CA ARG A 74 -9.61 -25.46 -15.39
C ARG A 74 -9.81 -24.02 -14.97
N PHE A 75 -9.35 -23.09 -15.77
CA PHE A 75 -9.53 -21.66 -15.54
C PHE A 75 -9.60 -20.89 -16.84
N TRP A 76 -10.11 -19.66 -16.75
CA TRP A 76 -10.04 -18.69 -17.82
C TRP A 76 -9.39 -17.39 -17.33
N TYR A 77 -8.91 -16.58 -18.28
CA TYR A 77 -8.37 -15.27 -17.99
C TYR A 77 -8.54 -14.31 -19.16
N GLU A 78 -8.59 -13.01 -18.86
CA GLU A 78 -8.48 -11.92 -19.81
C GLU A 78 -7.03 -11.45 -19.90
N TRP A 79 -6.58 -11.15 -21.10
CA TRP A 79 -5.27 -10.56 -21.34
C TRP A 79 -5.34 -9.48 -22.39
N GLU A 80 -4.91 -8.26 -22.05
CA GLU A 80 -4.81 -7.14 -22.95
C GLU A 80 -3.39 -7.04 -23.52
N THR A 81 -3.30 -6.83 -24.83
CA THR A 81 -2.05 -6.60 -25.57
C THR A 81 -2.20 -5.33 -26.38
N ASN A 82 -1.10 -4.91 -27.00
CA ASN A 82 -1.14 -3.84 -27.99
C ASN A 82 -2.08 -4.07 -29.20
N ASP A 83 -2.46 -5.32 -29.44
CA ASP A 83 -3.39 -5.74 -30.52
C ASP A 83 -4.83 -5.92 -30.01
N GLY A 84 -5.06 -5.60 -28.73
CA GLY A 84 -6.36 -5.67 -28.07
C GLY A 84 -6.49 -6.81 -27.07
N LYS A 85 -7.70 -6.97 -26.55
CA LYS A 85 -8.06 -7.93 -25.51
C LYS A 85 -8.33 -9.32 -26.07
N ARG A 86 -7.99 -10.34 -25.28
CA ARG A 86 -8.30 -11.74 -25.55
C ARG A 86 -8.68 -12.48 -24.28
N TRP A 87 -9.53 -13.47 -24.43
CA TRP A 87 -9.97 -14.35 -23.37
C TRP A 87 -9.50 -15.76 -23.69
N GLU A 88 -8.74 -16.33 -22.78
CA GLU A 88 -8.15 -17.66 -22.95
C GLU A 88 -8.74 -18.63 -21.92
N PHE A 89 -8.90 -19.86 -22.32
CA PHE A 89 -9.32 -20.97 -21.48
C PHE A 89 -8.19 -21.99 -21.38
N VAL A 90 -7.90 -22.41 -20.17
CA VAL A 90 -6.81 -23.35 -19.86
C VAL A 90 -7.38 -24.56 -19.13
N ASP A 91 -6.99 -25.74 -19.58
CA ASP A 91 -7.20 -27.00 -18.89
C ASP A 91 -5.81 -27.48 -18.40
N ALA A 92 -5.62 -27.45 -17.06
CA ALA A 92 -4.33 -27.71 -16.46
C ALA A 92 -3.92 -29.19 -16.54
N ASP A 93 -4.88 -30.11 -16.44
CA ASP A 93 -4.63 -31.56 -16.54
C ASP A 93 -4.13 -31.95 -17.93
N SER A 94 -4.84 -31.50 -18.96
CA SER A 94 -4.47 -31.81 -20.36
C SER A 94 -3.36 -30.90 -20.88
N LYS A 95 -2.97 -29.84 -20.11
CA LYS A 95 -1.99 -28.80 -20.48
C LYS A 95 -2.33 -28.17 -21.83
N SER A 96 -3.59 -27.86 -22.00
CA SER A 96 -4.09 -27.24 -23.22
C SER A 96 -4.58 -25.82 -22.97
N ARG A 97 -4.35 -24.95 -23.97
CA ARG A 97 -4.84 -23.58 -23.99
C ARG A 97 -5.56 -23.32 -25.30
N ARG A 98 -6.69 -22.65 -25.24
CA ARG A 98 -7.47 -22.22 -26.38
C ARG A 98 -8.14 -20.89 -26.12
N SER A 99 -8.51 -20.18 -27.18
CA SER A 99 -9.40 -19.01 -26.97
C SER A 99 -10.71 -19.48 -26.34
N LEU A 100 -11.19 -18.73 -25.37
CA LEU A 100 -12.44 -19.02 -24.67
C LEU A 100 -13.62 -18.98 -25.65
N PHE A 101 -13.63 -18.00 -26.59
CA PHE A 101 -14.64 -17.85 -27.64
C PHE A 101 -14.07 -17.21 -28.92
N ASP A 102 -14.84 -17.29 -30.02
CA ASP A 102 -14.51 -16.59 -31.28
C ASP A 102 -14.90 -15.10 -31.19
N ARG A 103 -13.93 -14.24 -30.90
CA ARG A 103 -14.12 -12.79 -30.76
C ARG A 103 -14.71 -12.13 -31.99
N LYS A 104 -14.32 -12.58 -33.21
CA LYS A 104 -14.82 -11.99 -34.44
C LYS A 104 -16.30 -12.32 -34.64
N ARG A 105 -16.69 -13.54 -34.32
CA ARG A 105 -18.06 -13.95 -34.37
C ARG A 105 -18.93 -13.26 -33.35
N MET A 106 -18.44 -13.11 -32.10
CA MET A 106 -19.12 -12.36 -31.05
C MET A 106 -19.29 -10.90 -31.45
N ALA A 107 -18.24 -10.22 -31.90
CA ALA A 107 -18.32 -8.83 -32.39
C ALA A 107 -19.35 -8.66 -33.52
N ALA A 108 -19.41 -9.63 -34.45
CA ALA A 108 -20.40 -9.59 -35.53
C ALA A 108 -21.84 -9.75 -34.98
N GLN A 109 -22.06 -10.66 -34.05
CA GLN A 109 -23.38 -10.89 -33.43
C GLN A 109 -23.82 -9.68 -32.58
N LEU A 110 -22.91 -9.10 -31.78
CA LEU A 110 -23.16 -7.88 -31.04
C LEU A 110 -23.44 -6.69 -31.98
N SER A 111 -22.69 -6.57 -33.09
CA SER A 111 -22.93 -5.53 -34.09
C SER A 111 -24.29 -5.66 -34.76
N GLU A 112 -24.76 -6.88 -34.98
CA GLU A 112 -26.10 -7.14 -35.51
C GLU A 112 -27.19 -6.77 -34.50
N GLU A 113 -26.98 -7.09 -33.22
CA GLU A 113 -27.93 -6.82 -32.15
C GLU A 113 -28.07 -5.31 -31.87
N PHE A 114 -26.96 -4.60 -31.69
CA PHE A 114 -26.94 -3.19 -31.36
C PHE A 114 -27.05 -2.24 -32.58
N LYS A 115 -26.98 -2.76 -33.79
CA LYS A 115 -26.94 -1.96 -35.04
C LYS A 115 -25.79 -0.93 -35.06
N ARG A 116 -24.68 -1.20 -34.35
CA ARG A 116 -23.43 -0.44 -34.35
C ARG A 116 -22.24 -1.40 -34.47
N GLY A 117 -21.09 -0.87 -34.93
CA GLY A 117 -19.89 -1.70 -35.05
C GLY A 117 -19.27 -2.01 -33.69
N PHE A 118 -18.88 -3.25 -33.46
CA PHE A 118 -18.05 -3.70 -32.37
C PHE A 118 -16.68 -4.13 -32.89
N ASP A 119 -15.61 -3.69 -32.25
CA ASP A 119 -14.26 -4.12 -32.58
C ASP A 119 -13.96 -5.47 -31.91
N ALA A 120 -13.65 -6.49 -32.69
CA ALA A 120 -13.31 -7.82 -32.21
C ALA A 120 -12.01 -7.83 -31.35
N ASN A 121 -11.16 -6.83 -31.50
CA ASN A 121 -9.93 -6.71 -30.74
C ASN A 121 -10.11 -5.87 -29.45
N ASN A 122 -11.22 -5.13 -29.37
CA ASN A 122 -11.52 -4.31 -28.21
C ASN A 122 -12.99 -4.44 -27.83
N LEU A 123 -13.41 -5.67 -27.51
CA LEU A 123 -14.75 -5.94 -27.00
C LEU A 123 -14.87 -5.39 -25.58
N ASP A 124 -15.80 -4.48 -25.39
CA ASP A 124 -16.20 -3.99 -24.08
C ASP A 124 -17.33 -4.85 -23.54
N ILE A 125 -16.96 -5.91 -22.83
CA ILE A 125 -17.85 -6.87 -22.18
C ILE A 125 -17.50 -6.91 -20.69
N ASN A 126 -18.50 -6.83 -19.83
CA ASN A 126 -18.36 -6.73 -18.40
C ASN A 126 -19.18 -7.81 -17.68
N GLY A 127 -18.90 -8.04 -16.38
CA GLY A 127 -19.67 -8.98 -15.57
C GLY A 127 -19.65 -10.40 -16.12
N PHE A 128 -18.45 -10.89 -16.40
CA PHE A 128 -18.26 -12.21 -16.99
C PHE A 128 -18.45 -13.30 -15.93
N ASP A 129 -19.45 -14.18 -16.16
CA ASP A 129 -19.72 -15.33 -15.31
C ASP A 129 -19.80 -16.61 -16.16
N TYR A 130 -19.06 -17.65 -15.77
CA TYR A 130 -18.92 -18.89 -16.51
C TYR A 130 -19.70 -20.03 -15.86
N ASP A 131 -20.74 -20.52 -16.56
CA ASP A 131 -21.53 -21.69 -16.19
C ASP A 131 -20.86 -22.95 -16.79
N THR A 132 -20.18 -23.71 -15.96
CA THR A 132 -19.39 -24.89 -16.35
C THR A 132 -20.24 -26.04 -16.85
N ASP A 133 -21.40 -26.30 -16.22
CA ASP A 133 -22.30 -27.42 -16.56
C ASP A 133 -22.89 -27.30 -17.95
N ARG A 134 -22.98 -26.07 -18.46
CA ARG A 134 -23.64 -25.77 -19.75
C ARG A 134 -22.70 -25.23 -20.82
N GLU A 135 -21.40 -25.21 -20.57
CA GLU A 135 -20.39 -24.62 -21.46
C GLU A 135 -20.85 -23.28 -22.07
N ARG A 136 -21.28 -22.37 -21.22
CA ARG A 136 -21.74 -21.03 -21.59
C ARG A 136 -21.24 -20.01 -20.57
N PHE A 137 -21.25 -18.77 -20.97
CA PHE A 137 -21.01 -17.66 -20.03
C PHE A 137 -22.03 -16.55 -20.23
N THR A 138 -22.27 -15.79 -19.17
CA THR A 138 -23.03 -14.57 -19.21
C THR A 138 -22.11 -13.36 -19.13
N PHE A 139 -22.52 -12.25 -19.69
CA PHE A 139 -21.79 -10.99 -19.66
C PHE A 139 -22.72 -9.84 -20.01
N HIS A 140 -22.25 -8.62 -19.80
CA HIS A 140 -23.05 -7.43 -20.06
C HIS A 140 -22.43 -6.54 -21.13
N VAL A 141 -23.28 -5.93 -21.95
CA VAL A 141 -22.94 -4.83 -22.87
C VAL A 141 -24.02 -3.76 -22.75
N ASP A 142 -23.67 -2.53 -22.42
CA ASP A 142 -24.59 -1.39 -22.26
C ASP A 142 -25.79 -1.69 -21.33
N SER A 143 -25.66 -2.34 -20.24
CA SER A 143 -26.76 -2.74 -19.34
C SER A 143 -27.72 -3.80 -19.93
N ILE A 144 -27.29 -4.60 -20.88
CA ILE A 144 -28.04 -5.75 -21.39
C ILE A 144 -27.23 -7.00 -21.10
N GLU A 145 -27.86 -7.97 -20.45
CA GLU A 145 -27.27 -9.27 -20.23
C GLU A 145 -27.28 -10.10 -21.52
N PHE A 146 -26.22 -10.84 -21.75
CA PHE A 146 -26.09 -11.78 -22.83
C PHE A 146 -25.60 -13.12 -22.31
N THR A 147 -26.13 -14.19 -22.87
CA THR A 147 -25.58 -15.53 -22.71
C THR A 147 -24.88 -15.94 -24.01
N TYR A 148 -23.66 -16.43 -23.90
CA TYR A 148 -22.92 -16.97 -25.02
C TYR A 148 -22.69 -18.47 -24.84
N ASN A 149 -23.31 -19.29 -25.71
CA ASN A 149 -23.08 -20.71 -25.72
C ASN A 149 -21.82 -21.04 -26.53
N LEU A 150 -20.85 -21.66 -25.89
CA LEU A 150 -19.59 -22.08 -26.53
C LEU A 150 -19.83 -23.20 -27.54
N ASP A 151 -20.77 -24.13 -27.25
CA ASP A 151 -21.22 -25.13 -28.22
C ASP A 151 -22.08 -24.45 -29.31
N GLY A 152 -21.48 -24.23 -30.44
CA GLY A 152 -22.11 -23.55 -31.58
C GLY A 152 -21.81 -22.06 -31.69
N ASN A 153 -21.15 -21.42 -30.70
CA ASN A 153 -20.80 -20.00 -30.68
C ASN A 153 -22.01 -19.07 -30.93
N GLN A 154 -23.04 -19.19 -30.11
CA GLN A 154 -24.29 -18.47 -30.28
C GLN A 154 -24.51 -17.47 -29.15
N LEU A 155 -24.71 -16.22 -29.53
CA LEU A 155 -25.12 -15.15 -28.65
C LEU A 155 -26.63 -15.17 -28.46
N MET A 156 -27.09 -15.13 -27.23
CA MET A 156 -28.50 -14.98 -26.88
C MET A 156 -28.61 -13.73 -26.03
N ARG A 157 -29.53 -12.85 -26.45
CA ARG A 157 -29.86 -11.68 -25.68
C ARG A 157 -30.74 -12.07 -24.49
N GLY A 158 -30.34 -11.68 -23.30
CA GLY A 158 -31.16 -11.72 -22.11
C GLY A 158 -31.97 -10.45 -21.93
N ASP A 159 -32.45 -10.24 -20.75
CA ASP A 159 -33.16 -9.03 -20.36
C ASP A 159 -32.19 -7.85 -20.21
N SER A 160 -32.72 -6.63 -20.26
CA SER A 160 -31.93 -5.49 -19.77
C SER A 160 -31.61 -5.77 -18.31
N LEU A 161 -30.34 -5.58 -17.94
CA LEU A 161 -30.00 -5.53 -16.55
C LEU A 161 -31.01 -4.60 -15.90
N LYS A 162 -31.83 -5.16 -15.07
CA LYS A 162 -32.42 -4.32 -14.06
C LYS A 162 -31.25 -3.68 -13.34
N PRO A 163 -31.26 -2.36 -13.04
CA PRO A 163 -30.34 -1.82 -12.05
C PRO A 163 -30.31 -2.85 -10.92
N ASP A 164 -29.14 -3.20 -10.46
CA ASP A 164 -29.03 -4.10 -9.33
C ASP A 164 -30.15 -3.66 -8.37
N GLU A 165 -31.19 -4.49 -8.24
CA GLU A 165 -32.38 -4.13 -7.46
C GLU A 165 -32.00 -4.15 -5.98
N SER A 166 -30.79 -4.64 -5.64
CA SER A 166 -30.24 -4.48 -4.30
C SER A 166 -29.95 -3.02 -4.06
N GLU A 167 -30.65 -2.47 -3.10
CA GLU A 167 -30.38 -1.13 -2.65
C GLU A 167 -29.04 -1.10 -1.90
N PRO A 168 -28.25 0.00 -1.95
CA PRO A 168 -26.93 0.08 -1.31
C PRO A 168 -26.93 -0.21 0.18
N TRP A 169 -28.09 -0.16 0.82
CA TRP A 169 -28.26 -0.42 2.25
C TRP A 169 -28.47 -1.90 2.59
N GLU A 170 -28.75 -2.77 1.61
CA GLU A 170 -29.04 -4.19 1.82
C GLU A 170 -27.78 -4.98 2.10
N THR A 171 -27.77 -5.79 3.16
CA THR A 171 -26.74 -6.78 3.45
C THR A 171 -27.42 -8.14 3.59
N TYR A 172 -27.35 -8.95 2.53
CA TYR A 172 -27.99 -10.26 2.45
C TYR A 172 -27.24 -11.31 3.27
N SER A 173 -28.01 -12.26 3.87
CA SER A 173 -27.46 -13.51 4.38
C SER A 173 -26.95 -14.39 3.22
N PRO A 174 -26.01 -15.34 3.45
CA PRO A 174 -25.48 -16.23 2.43
C PRO A 174 -26.53 -16.98 1.63
N ASP A 175 -27.59 -17.46 2.30
CA ASP A 175 -28.74 -18.13 1.66
C ASP A 175 -29.76 -17.18 1.04
N SER A 176 -29.50 -15.87 1.13
CA SER A 176 -30.36 -14.78 0.64
C SER A 176 -31.76 -14.73 1.26
N THR A 177 -31.99 -15.35 2.42
CA THR A 177 -33.31 -15.32 3.09
C THR A 177 -33.52 -14.10 3.96
N TRP A 178 -32.44 -13.50 4.46
CA TRP A 178 -32.48 -12.32 5.32
C TRP A 178 -31.76 -11.14 4.67
N ILE A 179 -32.23 -9.92 5.01
CA ILE A 179 -31.57 -8.65 4.70
C ILE A 179 -31.35 -7.91 6.02
N ALA A 180 -30.11 -7.59 6.35
CA ALA A 180 -29.76 -6.72 7.46
C ALA A 180 -29.56 -5.28 6.98
N PHE A 181 -29.99 -4.32 7.79
CA PHE A 181 -29.82 -2.90 7.54
C PHE A 181 -29.85 -2.11 8.85
N ALA A 182 -29.36 -0.88 8.83
CA ALA A 182 -29.45 0.01 9.97
C ALA A 182 -30.42 1.16 9.70
N ARG A 183 -31.03 1.67 10.77
CA ARG A 183 -31.85 2.89 10.76
C ARG A 183 -31.73 3.61 12.09
N GLN A 184 -31.44 4.92 12.03
CA GLN A 184 -31.28 5.74 13.24
C GLN A 184 -30.28 5.11 14.23
N HIS A 185 -29.19 4.55 13.71
CA HIS A 185 -28.12 3.85 14.41
C HIS A 185 -28.44 2.45 14.91
N ASP A 186 -29.70 2.00 14.91
CA ASP A 186 -30.08 0.65 15.33
C ASP A 186 -30.04 -0.35 14.17
N LEU A 187 -29.88 -1.62 14.55
CA LEU A 187 -29.86 -2.77 13.65
C LEU A 187 -31.26 -3.32 13.43
N TYR A 188 -31.57 -3.63 12.19
CA TYR A 188 -32.81 -4.24 11.73
C TYR A 188 -32.52 -5.39 10.79
N VAL A 189 -33.45 -6.36 10.75
CA VAL A 189 -33.50 -7.41 9.73
C VAL A 189 -34.87 -7.52 9.13
N MET A 190 -34.98 -8.07 7.94
CA MET A 190 -36.25 -8.42 7.30
C MET A 190 -36.05 -9.63 6.39
N ARG A 191 -37.15 -10.34 6.09
CA ARG A 191 -37.14 -11.43 5.09
C ARG A 191 -37.05 -10.84 3.70
N SER A 192 -36.19 -11.41 2.86
CA SER A 192 -36.03 -11.00 1.47
C SER A 192 -37.24 -11.34 0.59
N ASP A 193 -38.00 -12.38 0.96
CA ASP A 193 -39.22 -12.87 0.28
C ASP A 193 -40.50 -12.29 0.81
N ASP A 194 -40.47 -11.44 1.83
CA ASP A 194 -41.66 -10.82 2.44
C ASP A 194 -42.13 -9.61 1.61
N ALA A 195 -43.22 -9.82 0.87
CA ALA A 195 -43.86 -8.77 0.07
C ALA A 195 -44.36 -7.56 0.88
N ASP A 196 -44.64 -7.74 2.17
CA ASP A 196 -45.07 -6.69 3.10
C ASP A 196 -43.88 -5.96 3.77
N SER A 197 -42.65 -6.43 3.53
CA SER A 197 -41.39 -5.87 4.07
C SER A 197 -41.45 -5.64 5.58
N THR A 198 -41.86 -6.68 6.33
CA THR A 198 -41.93 -6.61 7.80
C THR A 198 -40.56 -6.49 8.40
N GLU A 199 -40.29 -5.33 9.00
CA GLU A 199 -39.00 -5.04 9.61
C GLU A 199 -38.99 -5.51 11.07
N ILE A 200 -37.92 -6.17 11.47
CA ILE A 200 -37.69 -6.61 12.85
C ILE A 200 -36.51 -5.79 13.38
N ARG A 201 -36.78 -5.01 14.44
CA ARG A 201 -35.73 -4.26 15.12
C ARG A 201 -35.00 -5.16 16.09
N LEU A 202 -33.70 -5.30 15.94
CA LEU A 202 -32.86 -6.14 16.80
C LEU A 202 -32.25 -5.35 17.99
N THR A 203 -32.07 -4.03 17.85
CA THR A 203 -31.43 -3.19 18.89
C THR A 203 -32.19 -1.91 19.17
N GLU A 204 -32.00 -1.33 20.39
CA GLU A 204 -32.59 -0.06 20.81
C GLU A 204 -31.57 0.91 21.41
N ASP A 205 -30.25 0.58 21.33
CA ASP A 205 -29.16 1.26 22.02
C ASP A 205 -28.24 2.02 21.05
N GLY A 206 -28.57 1.97 19.75
CA GLY A 206 -27.77 2.67 18.73
C GLY A 206 -27.88 4.20 18.85
N GLU A 207 -26.74 4.87 18.84
CA GLU A 207 -26.67 6.34 18.83
C GLU A 207 -25.45 6.82 18.07
N ARG A 208 -25.36 8.12 17.82
CA ARG A 208 -24.22 8.71 17.14
C ARG A 208 -22.91 8.35 17.83
N TRP A 209 -21.92 7.87 17.05
CA TRP A 209 -20.63 7.40 17.54
C TRP A 209 -20.65 6.08 18.32
N TYR A 210 -21.83 5.44 18.35
CA TYR A 210 -22.05 4.11 18.89
C TYR A 210 -23.14 3.42 18.06
N SER A 211 -22.83 3.16 16.82
CA SER A 211 -23.80 2.86 15.76
C SER A 211 -23.61 1.47 15.18
N TYR A 212 -24.67 0.88 14.68
CA TYR A 212 -24.68 -0.33 13.86
C TYR A 212 -24.60 -0.01 12.35
N GLN A 213 -24.51 1.27 11.99
CA GLN A 213 -24.34 1.70 10.61
C GLN A 213 -22.88 1.56 10.18
N SER A 214 -22.66 1.15 8.94
CA SER A 214 -21.32 1.12 8.34
C SER A 214 -20.72 2.53 8.14
N ASP A 215 -21.53 3.57 8.10
CA ASP A 215 -21.12 4.97 8.01
C ASP A 215 -21.78 5.78 9.11
N ASN A 216 -21.00 6.41 9.97
CA ASN A 216 -21.49 7.29 11.04
C ASN A 216 -21.93 8.69 10.57
N GLY A 217 -21.94 8.95 9.24
CA GLY A 217 -22.06 10.28 8.67
C GLY A 217 -23.41 10.98 8.86
N ASP A 218 -24.56 10.34 8.63
CA ASP A 218 -25.88 10.95 8.77
C ASP A 218 -26.67 10.39 9.94
N THR A 219 -26.76 11.21 10.97
CA THR A 219 -27.42 10.87 12.23
C THR A 219 -28.90 11.23 12.27
N THR A 220 -29.42 11.84 11.22
CA THR A 220 -30.82 12.36 11.19
C THR A 220 -31.70 11.59 10.21
N SER A 221 -31.11 10.76 9.34
CA SER A 221 -31.85 10.00 8.34
C SER A 221 -32.74 8.95 8.98
N THR A 222 -34.00 8.92 8.54
CA THR A 222 -34.97 7.85 8.85
C THR A 222 -34.97 6.77 7.75
N GLU A 223 -34.11 6.91 6.77
CA GLU A 223 -33.94 5.98 5.66
C GLU A 223 -33.15 4.74 6.11
N ARG A 224 -33.25 3.67 5.35
CA ARG A 224 -32.41 2.48 5.54
C ARG A 224 -30.98 2.80 5.11
N LEU A 225 -30.04 2.43 5.95
CA LEU A 225 -28.61 2.56 5.71
C LEU A 225 -27.96 1.19 5.84
N ARG A 226 -26.78 1.02 5.23
CA ARG A 226 -26.06 -0.23 5.35
C ARG A 226 -25.62 -0.47 6.80
N ALA A 227 -25.87 -1.68 7.28
CA ALA A 227 -25.38 -2.15 8.56
C ALA A 227 -23.97 -2.75 8.39
N ASP A 228 -23.14 -2.61 9.44
CA ASP A 228 -21.82 -3.23 9.52
C ASP A 228 -21.94 -4.59 10.20
N VAL A 229 -22.33 -5.59 9.41
CA VAL A 229 -22.62 -6.94 9.89
C VAL A 229 -21.90 -7.99 9.05
N ASP A 230 -21.49 -9.08 9.69
CA ASP A 230 -21.01 -10.30 9.07
C ASP A 230 -21.94 -11.47 9.38
N TRP A 231 -22.33 -12.19 8.34
CA TRP A 231 -23.19 -13.36 8.44
C TRP A 231 -22.37 -14.64 8.58
N PHE A 232 -22.83 -15.55 9.46
CA PHE A 232 -22.34 -16.93 9.41
C PHE A 232 -22.82 -17.64 8.14
N GLU A 233 -22.06 -18.64 7.70
CA GLU A 233 -22.35 -19.33 6.41
C GLU A 233 -23.70 -20.04 6.40
N ASP A 234 -24.14 -20.57 7.54
CA ASP A 234 -25.44 -21.22 7.69
C ASP A 234 -26.63 -20.25 7.70
N SER A 235 -26.36 -18.93 7.73
CA SER A 235 -27.38 -17.86 7.80
C SER A 235 -28.25 -17.88 9.08
N GLU A 236 -27.90 -18.69 10.09
CA GLU A 236 -28.66 -18.78 11.34
C GLU A 236 -28.34 -17.63 12.29
N LYS A 237 -27.11 -17.08 12.21
CA LYS A 237 -26.65 -15.96 13.03
C LYS A 237 -25.90 -14.93 12.21
N LEU A 238 -25.83 -13.73 12.76
CA LEU A 238 -24.89 -12.69 12.32
C LEU A 238 -24.14 -12.13 13.53
N TYR A 239 -22.96 -11.57 13.30
CA TYR A 239 -22.29 -10.77 14.33
C TYR A 239 -22.05 -9.34 13.85
N VAL A 240 -21.92 -8.45 14.82
CA VAL A 240 -21.54 -7.04 14.63
C VAL A 240 -20.35 -6.76 15.50
N LYS A 241 -19.27 -6.24 14.91
CA LYS A 241 -18.22 -5.58 15.67
C LYS A 241 -18.51 -4.09 15.71
N ARG A 242 -18.86 -3.57 16.89
CA ARG A 242 -19.18 -2.18 17.12
C ARG A 242 -18.06 -1.49 17.90
N GLN A 243 -17.85 -0.21 17.63
CA GLN A 243 -16.91 0.63 18.37
C GLN A 243 -17.63 1.78 19.05
N ASP A 244 -17.38 1.95 20.34
CA ASP A 244 -17.86 3.10 21.10
C ASP A 244 -16.84 4.25 21.00
N TRP A 245 -17.19 5.26 20.22
CA TRP A 245 -16.39 6.45 20.00
C TRP A 245 -16.88 7.67 20.78
N ARG A 246 -17.90 7.55 21.66
CA ARG A 246 -18.56 8.70 22.26
C ARG A 246 -17.62 9.60 23.06
N ASP A 247 -16.72 9.00 23.82
CA ASP A 247 -15.76 9.71 24.67
C ASP A 247 -14.49 10.17 23.93
N VAL A 248 -14.26 9.69 22.71
CA VAL A 248 -13.09 10.07 21.91
C VAL A 248 -13.18 11.53 21.46
N GLY A 249 -12.05 12.24 21.44
CA GLY A 249 -11.97 13.64 21.03
C GLY A 249 -12.33 13.90 19.55
N ASP A 250 -12.80 15.10 19.26
CA ASP A 250 -13.17 15.55 17.91
C ASP A 250 -12.01 16.28 17.21
N LEU A 251 -11.86 16.05 15.90
CA LEU A 251 -11.12 16.93 14.99
C LEU A 251 -12.06 17.52 13.93
N TRP A 252 -11.56 18.57 13.28
CA TRP A 252 -12.36 19.35 12.32
C TRP A 252 -11.55 19.71 11.08
N VAL A 253 -12.16 19.54 9.90
CA VAL A 253 -11.68 20.14 8.65
C VAL A 253 -12.77 21.03 8.07
N ILE A 254 -12.41 22.01 7.24
CA ILE A 254 -13.34 22.96 6.66
C ILE A 254 -13.29 22.84 5.15
N ASN A 255 -14.42 22.53 4.54
CA ASN A 255 -14.60 22.61 3.10
C ASN A 255 -14.86 24.07 2.70
N THR A 256 -13.82 24.75 2.18
CA THR A 256 -13.96 26.14 1.76
C THR A 256 -14.55 26.30 0.36
N LEU A 257 -14.66 25.22 -0.44
CA LEU A 257 -15.22 25.24 -1.80
C LEU A 257 -16.75 25.10 -1.85
N ALA A 258 -17.39 24.73 -0.75
CA ALA A 258 -18.84 24.75 -0.65
C ALA A 258 -19.36 26.19 -0.80
N ASP A 259 -20.62 26.38 -1.27
CA ASP A 259 -21.26 27.70 -1.40
C ASP A 259 -21.16 28.52 -0.11
N ARG A 260 -21.27 27.88 1.01
CA ARG A 260 -20.92 28.42 2.31
C ARG A 260 -19.94 27.45 2.96
N PRO A 261 -18.76 27.90 3.46
CA PRO A 261 -17.80 27.03 4.10
C PRO A 261 -18.45 26.10 5.13
N GLU A 262 -18.18 24.81 5.00
CA GLU A 262 -18.79 23.76 5.80
C GLU A 262 -17.76 23.13 6.71
N LEU A 263 -18.17 22.85 7.97
CA LEU A 263 -17.35 22.17 8.96
C LEU A 263 -17.65 20.68 8.92
N GLU A 264 -16.63 19.87 8.69
CA GLU A 264 -16.69 18.42 8.89
C GLU A 264 -16.07 18.07 10.24
N THR A 265 -16.83 17.39 11.08
CA THR A 265 -16.40 16.93 12.41
C THR A 265 -16.27 15.42 12.39
N TYR A 266 -15.18 14.89 12.92
CA TYR A 266 -14.96 13.45 13.02
C TYR A 266 -14.20 13.10 14.31
N LYS A 267 -14.39 11.87 14.78
CA LYS A 267 -13.67 11.34 15.94
C LYS A 267 -12.25 10.95 15.57
N TYR A 268 -11.30 11.22 16.45
CA TYR A 268 -9.90 10.96 16.17
C TYR A 268 -9.09 10.74 17.45
N ASN A 269 -8.57 9.54 17.64
CA ASN A 269 -7.69 9.23 18.77
C ASN A 269 -6.29 9.81 18.56
N LEU A 270 -5.82 10.58 19.53
CA LEU A 270 -4.45 11.05 19.60
C LEU A 270 -3.60 10.15 20.52
N PRO A 271 -2.28 10.01 20.21
CA PRO A 271 -1.40 9.17 21.01
C PRO A 271 -1.32 9.62 22.47
N GLY A 272 -1.43 8.67 23.38
CA GLY A 272 -1.33 8.91 24.82
C GLY A 272 -2.58 9.50 25.48
N GLU A 273 -3.69 9.69 24.73
CA GLU A 273 -4.97 10.05 25.35
C GLU A 273 -5.56 8.86 26.10
N ASP A 274 -6.15 9.11 27.27
CA ASP A 274 -6.81 8.04 28.04
C ASP A 274 -8.16 7.67 27.43
N ASP A 275 -8.90 8.61 26.86
CA ASP A 275 -10.17 8.38 26.17
C ASP A 275 -9.90 7.72 24.82
N HIS A 276 -10.24 6.43 24.73
CA HIS A 276 -10.03 5.59 23.55
C HIS A 276 -11.34 4.88 23.19
N TYR A 277 -11.56 4.58 21.88
CA TYR A 277 -12.70 3.78 21.49
C TYR A 277 -12.67 2.40 22.13
N GLN A 278 -13.85 1.86 22.44
CA GLN A 278 -14.01 0.52 23.01
C GLN A 278 -14.64 -0.41 21.97
N ASP A 279 -14.02 -1.57 21.74
CA ASP A 279 -14.55 -2.60 20.85
C ASP A 279 -15.57 -3.48 21.57
N GLU A 280 -16.69 -3.74 20.94
CA GLU A 280 -17.71 -4.71 21.37
C GLU A 280 -18.07 -5.64 20.21
N ILE A 281 -18.41 -6.89 20.53
CA ILE A 281 -18.95 -7.86 19.58
C ILE A 281 -20.31 -8.32 20.09
N MET A 282 -21.32 -8.16 19.22
CA MET A 282 -22.69 -8.60 19.43
C MET A 282 -23.01 -9.72 18.44
N ILE A 283 -23.71 -10.75 18.89
CA ILE A 283 -24.19 -11.85 18.06
C ILE A 283 -25.71 -11.85 18.12
N PHE A 284 -26.37 -12.00 16.97
CA PHE A 284 -27.81 -12.02 16.84
C PHE A 284 -28.26 -13.34 16.22
N ASP A 285 -29.22 -13.99 16.84
CA ASP A 285 -29.81 -15.24 16.38
C ASP A 285 -31.05 -14.95 15.54
N MET A 286 -31.16 -15.53 14.36
CA MET A 286 -32.24 -15.24 13.42
C MET A 286 -33.54 -16.02 13.68
N GLU A 287 -33.54 -17.03 14.55
CA GLU A 287 -34.75 -17.71 14.98
C GLU A 287 -35.43 -16.97 16.12
N THR A 288 -34.63 -16.53 17.08
CA THR A 288 -35.17 -15.87 18.31
C THR A 288 -35.23 -14.35 18.20
N HIS A 289 -34.40 -13.76 17.30
CA HIS A 289 -34.15 -12.32 17.16
C HIS A 289 -33.57 -11.68 18.44
N GLU A 290 -32.91 -12.47 19.27
CA GLU A 290 -32.23 -12.00 20.47
C GLU A 290 -30.75 -11.75 20.19
N GLY A 291 -30.18 -10.70 20.81
CA GLY A 291 -28.79 -10.34 20.74
C GLY A 291 -28.04 -10.72 22.00
N ILE A 292 -26.83 -11.24 21.84
CA ILE A 292 -25.88 -11.58 22.93
C ILE A 292 -24.61 -10.78 22.75
N ARG A 293 -24.22 -10.03 23.80
CA ARG A 293 -22.90 -9.38 23.83
C ARG A 293 -21.87 -10.36 24.37
N LEU A 294 -20.72 -10.45 23.69
CA LEU A 294 -19.60 -11.25 24.18
C LEU A 294 -19.03 -10.67 25.48
N ASP A 295 -18.61 -11.54 26.38
CA ASP A 295 -17.95 -11.18 27.65
C ASP A 295 -16.51 -10.74 27.38
N THR A 296 -16.34 -9.44 27.09
CA THR A 296 -15.06 -8.79 26.80
C THR A 296 -14.72 -7.67 27.79
N ASP A 297 -15.52 -7.46 28.84
CA ASP A 297 -15.37 -6.38 29.83
C ASP A 297 -14.01 -6.40 30.56
N ARG A 298 -13.37 -7.56 30.59
CA ARG A 298 -12.04 -7.73 31.18
C ARG A 298 -10.93 -7.09 30.36
N TRP A 299 -11.22 -6.64 29.16
CA TRP A 299 -10.25 -6.03 28.26
C TRP A 299 -10.66 -4.61 27.84
N PRO A 300 -10.69 -3.65 28.77
CA PRO A 300 -10.87 -2.25 28.42
C PRO A 300 -9.67 -1.78 27.57
N ASP A 301 -9.90 -0.82 26.69
CA ASP A 301 -8.87 -0.21 25.84
C ASP A 301 -8.09 -1.19 24.93
N GLN A 302 -8.72 -2.30 24.57
CA GLN A 302 -8.15 -3.36 23.75
C GLN A 302 -8.79 -3.36 22.35
N SER A 303 -8.12 -3.97 21.37
CA SER A 303 -8.73 -4.24 20.08
C SER A 303 -9.14 -5.71 19.96
N LEU A 304 -10.34 -5.96 19.44
CA LEU A 304 -10.90 -7.26 19.15
C LEU A 304 -10.98 -7.44 17.62
N GLY A 305 -10.02 -8.18 17.04
CA GLY A 305 -9.91 -8.23 15.57
C GLY A 305 -9.63 -6.86 14.96
N GLY A 306 -9.98 -6.70 13.68
CA GLY A 306 -9.92 -5.45 12.93
C GLY A 306 -8.82 -5.39 11.89
N ALA A 307 -8.81 -4.31 11.11
CA ALA A 307 -8.03 -4.14 9.89
C ALA A 307 -6.50 -4.23 10.04
N PHE A 308 -5.97 -4.26 11.25
CA PHE A 308 -4.53 -4.40 11.49
C PHE A 308 -4.07 -5.85 11.52
N PHE A 309 -4.98 -6.79 11.76
CA PHE A 309 -4.68 -8.20 11.57
C PHE A 309 -4.80 -8.56 10.09
N ASN A 310 -3.96 -9.48 9.63
CA ASN A 310 -3.88 -9.83 8.21
C ASN A 310 -5.25 -10.23 7.61
N ASP A 311 -6.01 -11.04 8.34
CA ASP A 311 -7.33 -11.54 7.93
C ASP A 311 -8.49 -10.93 8.74
N GLY A 312 -8.35 -9.70 9.25
CA GLY A 312 -9.35 -9.06 10.10
C GLY A 312 -9.43 -9.62 11.51
N GLY A 313 -8.82 -10.76 11.81
CA GLY A 313 -8.66 -11.33 13.15
C GLY A 313 -9.94 -11.82 13.82
N ILE A 314 -11.00 -12.07 13.06
CA ILE A 314 -12.25 -12.70 13.52
C ILE A 314 -12.59 -13.84 12.56
N TYR A 315 -12.80 -15.03 13.09
CA TYR A 315 -13.05 -16.24 12.31
C TYR A 315 -14.31 -16.93 12.82
N MET A 316 -15.17 -17.39 11.91
CA MET A 316 -16.45 -18.02 12.20
C MET A 316 -16.34 -19.55 12.08
N SER A 317 -17.13 -20.27 12.90
CA SER A 317 -17.37 -21.70 12.70
C SER A 317 -18.42 -21.91 11.61
N ASP A 318 -18.38 -23.07 10.96
CA ASP A 318 -19.32 -23.44 9.89
C ASP A 318 -20.78 -23.57 10.42
N GLU A 319 -20.94 -23.98 11.69
CA GLU A 319 -22.24 -24.23 12.34
C GLU A 319 -22.65 -23.13 13.30
N SER A 320 -22.12 -21.89 13.17
CA SER A 320 -22.44 -20.72 14.01
C SER A 320 -22.26 -20.90 15.53
N ASP A 321 -21.54 -21.94 15.99
CA ASP A 321 -21.38 -22.25 17.42
C ASP A 321 -20.33 -21.38 18.11
N TYR A 322 -19.29 -20.98 17.35
CA TYR A 322 -18.12 -20.29 17.88
C TYR A 322 -17.63 -19.17 16.94
N LEU A 323 -17.01 -18.15 17.60
CA LEU A 323 -16.09 -17.20 16.97
C LEU A 323 -14.69 -17.37 17.55
N TRP A 324 -13.66 -17.22 16.72
CA TRP A 324 -12.30 -17.03 17.19
C TRP A 324 -11.88 -15.59 16.93
N ILE A 325 -11.31 -14.94 17.94
CA ILE A 325 -11.03 -13.52 17.93
C ILE A 325 -9.56 -13.34 18.31
N LEU A 326 -8.82 -12.59 17.50
CA LEU A 326 -7.51 -12.10 17.87
C LEU A 326 -7.68 -10.80 18.67
N ARG A 327 -7.39 -10.84 19.94
CA ARG A 327 -7.40 -9.70 20.83
C ARG A 327 -5.97 -9.19 21.00
N ARG A 328 -5.73 -7.88 20.94
CA ARG A 328 -4.43 -7.28 21.24
C ARG A 328 -4.53 -6.18 22.29
N THR A 329 -3.44 -6.00 23.06
CA THR A 329 -3.29 -4.87 23.97
C THR A 329 -3.11 -3.56 23.21
N ARG A 330 -3.49 -2.43 23.83
CA ARG A 330 -3.16 -1.09 23.30
C ARG A 330 -1.66 -0.84 23.22
N THR A 331 -0.84 -1.47 24.07
CA THR A 331 0.63 -1.43 24.00
C THR A 331 1.22 -2.25 22.84
N TRP A 332 0.41 -2.97 22.09
CA TRP A 332 0.79 -3.80 20.94
C TRP A 332 1.73 -4.97 21.26
N ASP A 333 2.05 -5.22 22.53
CA ASP A 333 3.03 -6.23 22.93
C ASP A 333 2.44 -7.61 23.25
N GLU A 334 1.11 -7.74 23.33
CA GLU A 334 0.43 -8.99 23.62
C GLU A 334 -0.77 -9.22 22.70
N VAL A 335 -0.88 -10.45 22.19
CA VAL A 335 -2.03 -10.93 21.42
C VAL A 335 -2.55 -12.21 22.05
N ASP A 336 -3.86 -12.27 22.26
CA ASP A 336 -4.58 -13.46 22.68
C ASP A 336 -5.36 -14.06 21.52
N VAL A 337 -5.39 -15.38 21.45
CA VAL A 337 -6.36 -16.11 20.64
C VAL A 337 -7.52 -16.49 21.55
N VAL A 338 -8.67 -15.90 21.28
CA VAL A 338 -9.89 -16.05 22.10
C VAL A 338 -10.91 -16.87 21.34
N LYS A 339 -11.50 -17.86 22.00
CA LYS A 339 -12.67 -18.61 21.52
C LYS A 339 -13.91 -18.10 22.25
N ALA A 340 -14.93 -17.70 21.50
CA ALA A 340 -16.19 -17.20 22.03
C ALA A 340 -17.34 -18.13 21.65
N ASN A 341 -18.20 -18.46 22.61
CA ASN A 341 -19.42 -19.22 22.39
C ASN A 341 -20.53 -18.27 21.92
N THR A 342 -21.13 -18.53 20.78
CA THR A 342 -22.14 -17.65 20.18
C THR A 342 -23.52 -17.71 20.84
N GLU A 343 -23.79 -18.75 21.66
CA GLU A 343 -25.07 -18.88 22.38
C GLU A 343 -25.04 -18.24 23.76
N THR A 344 -23.86 -18.27 24.43
CA THR A 344 -23.76 -17.80 25.83
C THR A 344 -23.01 -16.46 25.94
N GLY A 345 -22.25 -16.06 24.92
CA GLY A 345 -21.35 -14.91 24.96
C GLY A 345 -20.07 -15.14 25.78
N GLU A 346 -19.89 -16.33 26.38
CA GLU A 346 -18.70 -16.64 27.17
C GLU A 346 -17.45 -16.69 26.29
N THR A 347 -16.36 -16.14 26.80
CA THR A 347 -15.07 -16.08 26.09
C THR A 347 -13.98 -16.83 26.84
N GLU A 348 -13.17 -17.60 26.13
CA GLU A 348 -12.01 -18.35 26.62
C GLU A 348 -10.75 -17.94 25.87
N VAL A 349 -9.65 -17.65 26.60
CA VAL A 349 -8.34 -17.44 26.00
C VAL A 349 -7.68 -18.82 25.81
N LEU A 350 -7.50 -19.24 24.56
CA LEU A 350 -6.83 -20.49 24.23
C LEU A 350 -5.32 -20.40 24.48
N TRP A 351 -4.67 -19.33 24.04
CA TRP A 351 -3.30 -18.98 24.38
C TRP A 351 -3.04 -17.49 24.17
N SER A 352 -1.98 -17.01 24.82
CA SER A 352 -1.46 -15.66 24.67
C SER A 352 -0.05 -15.69 24.09
N GLU A 353 0.30 -14.67 23.31
CA GLU A 353 1.66 -14.44 22.85
C GLU A 353 2.09 -13.01 23.15
N ARG A 354 3.26 -12.89 23.82
CA ARG A 354 3.88 -11.60 24.09
C ARG A 354 5.12 -11.41 23.23
N SER A 355 5.28 -10.21 22.65
CA SER A 355 6.31 -9.88 21.68
C SER A 355 6.80 -8.45 21.87
N GLU A 356 7.96 -8.25 22.47
CA GLU A 356 8.56 -6.93 22.65
C GLU A 356 9.40 -6.51 21.45
N PRO A 357 9.39 -5.21 21.06
CA PRO A 357 8.62 -4.11 21.63
C PRO A 357 7.14 -4.15 21.26
N TYR A 358 6.76 -4.84 20.20
CA TYR A 358 5.39 -5.07 19.77
C TYR A 358 5.25 -6.38 19.00
N PHE A 359 4.03 -6.90 18.92
CA PHE A 359 3.67 -8.04 18.08
C PHE A 359 3.40 -7.56 16.65
N ASN A 360 3.98 -8.23 15.64
CA ASN A 360 3.76 -7.90 14.24
C ASN A 360 2.40 -8.41 13.77
N VAL A 361 1.36 -7.64 14.01
CA VAL A 361 -0.03 -7.99 13.64
C VAL A 361 -0.24 -8.08 12.13
N MET A 362 0.57 -7.35 11.33
CA MET A 362 0.42 -7.29 9.88
C MET A 362 0.79 -8.60 9.16
N ASN A 363 1.62 -9.42 9.78
CA ASN A 363 1.96 -10.76 9.29
C ASN A 363 1.29 -11.85 10.12
N SER A 364 0.43 -11.51 11.09
CA SER A 364 -0.28 -12.49 11.90
C SER A 364 -1.18 -13.35 11.01
N TYR A 365 -1.27 -14.62 11.35
CA TYR A 365 -2.15 -15.57 10.70
C TYR A 365 -2.67 -16.59 11.70
N LEU A 366 -3.96 -16.84 11.67
CA LEU A 366 -4.62 -17.91 12.40
C LEU A 366 -5.42 -18.77 11.40
N GLY A 367 -4.96 -19.97 11.14
CA GLY A 367 -5.74 -20.97 10.42
C GLY A 367 -6.54 -21.82 11.41
N VAL A 368 -7.85 -21.72 11.37
CA VAL A 368 -8.76 -22.58 12.13
C VAL A 368 -9.06 -23.81 11.29
N ILE A 369 -8.66 -24.99 11.78
CA ILE A 369 -8.78 -26.25 11.04
C ILE A 369 -9.92 -27.09 11.63
N SER A 370 -10.82 -27.59 10.77
CA SER A 370 -11.93 -28.47 11.14
C SER A 370 -12.72 -27.92 12.34
N ASN A 371 -13.21 -26.68 12.23
CA ASN A 371 -13.97 -26.01 13.29
C ASN A 371 -13.29 -25.96 14.66
N GLY A 372 -11.96 -25.81 14.66
CA GLY A 372 -11.17 -25.63 15.88
C GLY A 372 -10.65 -26.92 16.51
N ASP A 373 -10.60 -28.03 15.77
CA ASP A 373 -9.89 -29.23 16.20
C ASP A 373 -8.38 -28.97 16.29
N GLU A 374 -7.85 -28.13 15.40
CA GLU A 374 -6.45 -27.71 15.35
C GLU A 374 -6.34 -26.26 14.86
N TYR A 375 -5.18 -25.64 15.16
CA TYR A 375 -4.87 -24.28 14.71
C TYR A 375 -3.47 -24.20 14.11
N ILE A 376 -3.33 -23.39 13.09
CA ILE A 376 -2.04 -22.96 12.54
C ILE A 376 -1.83 -21.50 12.91
N TRP A 377 -0.78 -21.23 13.68
CA TRP A 377 -0.48 -19.89 14.21
C TRP A 377 0.84 -19.36 13.67
N TRP A 378 0.84 -18.12 13.19
CA TRP A 378 2.06 -17.40 12.85
C TRP A 378 2.65 -16.71 14.09
N SER A 379 3.96 -16.82 14.27
CA SER A 379 4.64 -16.20 15.42
C SER A 379 6.09 -15.88 15.11
N GLU A 380 6.55 -14.72 15.55
CA GLU A 380 7.96 -14.27 15.47
C GLU A 380 8.76 -14.46 16.77
N ARG A 381 8.31 -15.36 17.66
CA ARG A 381 8.94 -15.65 18.97
C ARG A 381 10.41 -16.06 18.88
N THR A 382 10.89 -16.49 17.71
CA THR A 382 12.29 -16.84 17.45
C THR A 382 13.10 -15.71 16.80
N GLY A 383 12.51 -14.53 16.63
CA GLY A 383 13.08 -13.41 15.88
C GLY A 383 12.80 -13.46 14.38
N TRP A 384 12.06 -14.50 13.92
CA TRP A 384 11.61 -14.71 12.55
C TRP A 384 10.19 -15.25 12.58
N GLY A 385 9.32 -14.76 11.72
CA GLY A 385 7.96 -15.25 11.60
C GLY A 385 7.95 -16.69 11.09
N GLN A 386 7.34 -17.58 11.85
CA GLN A 386 7.26 -19.01 11.57
C GLN A 386 5.85 -19.52 11.89
N LEU A 387 5.48 -20.67 11.31
CA LEU A 387 4.20 -21.33 11.57
C LEU A 387 4.34 -22.38 12.67
N TYR A 388 3.32 -22.43 13.52
CA TYR A 388 3.21 -23.36 14.65
C TYR A 388 1.83 -24.03 14.63
N ARG A 389 1.77 -25.29 15.04
CA ARG A 389 0.53 -26.07 15.15
C ARG A 389 0.11 -26.21 16.60
N TYR A 390 -1.16 -25.95 16.86
CA TYR A 390 -1.80 -26.11 18.17
C TYR A 390 -2.99 -27.07 18.05
N ASN A 391 -3.34 -27.75 19.15
CA ASN A 391 -4.54 -28.57 19.23
C ASN A 391 -5.75 -27.74 19.72
N SER A 392 -6.91 -28.37 19.83
CA SER A 392 -8.20 -27.73 20.17
C SER A 392 -8.21 -27.02 21.53
N ASP A 393 -7.38 -27.44 22.50
CA ASP A 393 -7.26 -26.83 23.82
C ASP A 393 -6.19 -25.73 23.90
N GLY A 394 -5.63 -25.31 22.76
CA GLY A 394 -4.58 -24.30 22.71
C GLY A 394 -3.18 -24.78 23.11
N THR A 395 -2.97 -26.10 23.27
CA THR A 395 -1.64 -26.66 23.56
C THR A 395 -0.80 -26.73 22.27
N LEU A 396 0.44 -26.22 22.32
CA LEU A 396 1.40 -26.33 21.22
C LEU A 396 1.74 -27.77 20.88
N VAL A 397 1.51 -28.19 19.65
CA VAL A 397 1.86 -29.52 19.13
C VAL A 397 3.30 -29.52 18.59
N ASN A 398 3.59 -28.70 17.60
CA ASN A 398 4.93 -28.58 17.01
C ASN A 398 5.12 -27.24 16.29
N ARG A 399 6.37 -26.93 15.99
CA ARG A 399 6.72 -25.90 15.03
C ARG A 399 6.75 -26.50 13.62
N ILE A 400 6.03 -25.89 12.67
CA ILE A 400 5.90 -26.37 11.29
C ILE A 400 7.07 -25.87 10.44
N THR A 401 7.39 -24.57 10.49
CA THR A 401 8.49 -23.98 9.72
C THR A 401 9.66 -23.62 10.62
N ASN A 402 10.87 -23.62 10.08
CA ASN A 402 12.08 -23.36 10.86
C ASN A 402 13.20 -22.80 10.00
N GLY A 403 13.82 -21.72 10.44
CA GLY A 403 14.98 -21.13 9.77
C GLY A 403 15.13 -19.64 10.00
N TYR A 404 16.14 -19.06 9.33
CA TYR A 404 16.42 -17.62 9.32
C TYR A 404 15.77 -16.99 8.09
N TYR A 405 14.44 -17.00 8.06
CA TYR A 405 13.62 -16.40 7.01
C TYR A 405 12.24 -16.06 7.58
N MET A 406 11.56 -15.13 6.95
CA MET A 406 10.22 -14.73 7.34
C MET A 406 9.21 -15.55 6.53
N VAL A 407 8.22 -16.13 7.21
CA VAL A 407 6.99 -16.63 6.57
C VAL A 407 6.06 -15.44 6.39
N GLY A 408 5.60 -15.24 5.16
CA GLY A 408 4.54 -14.29 4.81
C GLY A 408 3.18 -14.96 4.80
N ASP A 409 2.38 -14.67 3.76
CA ASP A 409 1.02 -15.17 3.64
C ASP A 409 0.97 -16.70 3.48
N VAL A 410 -0.08 -17.30 4.03
CA VAL A 410 -0.46 -18.69 3.78
C VAL A 410 -1.38 -18.72 2.57
N ALA A 411 -0.87 -19.19 1.44
CA ALA A 411 -1.60 -19.18 0.17
C ALA A 411 -2.72 -20.25 0.12
N ALA A 412 -2.53 -21.40 0.79
CA ALA A 412 -3.53 -22.44 0.90
C ALA A 412 -3.16 -23.45 1.99
N ILE A 413 -4.18 -24.08 2.58
CA ILE A 413 -4.08 -25.25 3.44
C ILE A 413 -4.81 -26.41 2.77
N ASP A 414 -4.11 -27.52 2.61
CA ASP A 414 -4.70 -28.81 2.18
C ASP A 414 -4.79 -29.72 3.42
N THR A 415 -5.97 -29.75 4.04
CA THR A 415 -6.21 -30.56 5.23
C THR A 415 -6.17 -32.06 4.91
N SER A 416 -6.56 -32.45 3.69
CA SER A 416 -6.57 -33.85 3.25
C SER A 416 -5.16 -34.42 3.09
N ALA A 417 -4.22 -33.59 2.61
CA ALA A 417 -2.81 -33.93 2.48
C ALA A 417 -1.96 -33.44 3.66
N SER A 418 -2.57 -32.77 4.66
CA SER A 418 -1.87 -32.14 5.78
C SER A 418 -0.71 -31.23 5.33
N THR A 419 -0.94 -30.41 4.30
CA THR A 419 0.09 -29.60 3.64
C THR A 419 -0.31 -28.12 3.64
N ILE A 420 0.67 -27.25 3.91
CA ILE A 420 0.53 -25.79 3.85
C ILE A 420 1.36 -25.25 2.68
N TYR A 421 0.76 -24.36 1.89
CA TYR A 421 1.42 -23.55 0.86
C TYR A 421 1.58 -22.13 1.38
N PHE A 422 2.81 -21.60 1.39
CA PHE A 422 3.11 -20.33 2.04
C PHE A 422 4.20 -19.55 1.33
N GLU A 423 4.22 -18.23 1.54
CA GLU A 423 5.30 -17.35 1.14
C GLU A 423 6.46 -17.38 2.13
N ALA A 424 7.67 -17.28 1.62
CA ALA A 424 8.88 -17.09 2.41
C ALA A 424 9.75 -15.98 1.84
N PHE A 425 10.26 -15.13 2.73
CA PHE A 425 11.13 -14.01 2.43
C PHE A 425 12.52 -14.24 3.03
N GLY A 426 13.56 -13.97 2.24
CA GLY A 426 14.94 -14.09 2.70
C GLY A 426 15.49 -15.52 2.85
N LYS A 427 14.75 -16.55 2.41
CA LYS A 427 15.18 -17.94 2.50
C LYS A 427 16.19 -18.32 1.42
N GLU A 428 16.10 -17.74 0.24
CA GLU A 428 16.97 -18.03 -0.90
C GLU A 428 18.24 -17.16 -0.83
N GLU A 429 19.36 -17.80 -0.54
CA GLU A 429 20.65 -17.11 -0.37
C GLU A 429 21.08 -16.37 -1.65
N GLY A 430 21.57 -15.14 -1.49
CA GLY A 430 22.07 -14.30 -2.60
C GLY A 430 20.99 -13.65 -3.46
N ARG A 431 19.72 -13.79 -3.07
CA ARG A 431 18.59 -13.08 -3.69
C ARG A 431 18.18 -11.86 -2.85
N ASN A 432 17.40 -10.97 -3.44
CA ASN A 432 16.78 -9.90 -2.66
C ASN A 432 15.83 -10.52 -1.62
N PRO A 433 16.04 -10.29 -0.31
CA PRO A 433 15.25 -10.93 0.74
C PRO A 433 13.77 -10.49 0.76
N PHE A 434 13.40 -9.44 0.05
CA PHE A 434 12.03 -8.97 -0.08
C PHE A 434 11.29 -9.58 -1.29
N HIS A 435 11.91 -10.46 -2.05
CA HIS A 435 11.22 -11.23 -3.08
C HIS A 435 10.50 -12.42 -2.43
N ALA A 436 9.18 -12.49 -2.64
CA ALA A 436 8.37 -13.62 -2.23
C ALA A 436 8.75 -14.86 -3.02
N HIS A 437 8.99 -15.96 -2.32
CA HIS A 437 9.11 -17.28 -2.88
C HIS A 437 8.11 -18.22 -2.21
N HIS A 438 7.41 -19.03 -2.99
CA HIS A 438 6.41 -19.94 -2.43
C HIS A 438 6.98 -21.31 -2.15
N TYR A 439 6.57 -21.85 -1.01
CA TYR A 439 6.95 -23.17 -0.49
C TYR A 439 5.72 -23.96 -0.13
N LYS A 440 5.90 -25.26 0.01
CA LYS A 440 4.96 -26.13 0.72
C LYS A 440 5.67 -26.87 1.83
N VAL A 441 4.93 -27.28 2.88
CA VAL A 441 5.42 -28.02 4.03
C VAL A 441 4.29 -28.87 4.60
N GLU A 442 4.60 -30.04 5.17
CA GLU A 442 3.62 -30.87 5.89
C GLU A 442 3.38 -30.29 7.31
N PHE A 443 2.23 -30.59 7.91
CA PHE A 443 1.85 -30.09 9.25
C PHE A 443 2.82 -30.48 10.37
N ASP A 444 3.57 -31.59 10.21
CA ASP A 444 4.61 -32.02 11.14
C ASP A 444 5.97 -31.30 10.93
N GLY A 445 6.08 -30.50 9.86
CA GLY A 445 7.26 -29.76 9.49
C GLY A 445 8.19 -30.44 8.49
N ASP A 446 7.88 -31.67 8.10
CA ASP A 446 8.63 -32.40 7.08
C ASP A 446 8.24 -31.96 5.65
N GLY A 447 8.99 -32.41 4.67
CA GLY A 447 8.67 -32.22 3.24
C GLY A 447 8.75 -30.78 2.72
N GLN A 448 9.40 -29.85 3.42
CA GLN A 448 9.50 -28.47 2.96
C GLN A 448 10.17 -28.38 1.58
N GLN A 449 9.49 -27.77 0.61
CA GLN A 449 9.91 -27.70 -0.77
C GLN A 449 9.63 -26.32 -1.38
N LEU A 450 10.63 -25.74 -2.06
CA LEU A 450 10.45 -24.54 -2.92
C LEU A 450 9.66 -24.93 -4.17
N ILE A 451 8.61 -24.16 -4.49
CA ILE A 451 7.75 -24.36 -5.66
C ILE A 451 7.82 -23.25 -6.70
N THR A 452 8.49 -22.14 -6.40
CA THR A 452 8.75 -21.00 -7.32
C THR A 452 10.25 -20.72 -7.40
N PRO A 453 10.99 -21.40 -8.31
CA PRO A 453 12.46 -21.44 -8.24
C PRO A 453 13.17 -20.23 -8.84
N GLU A 454 12.52 -19.38 -9.63
CA GLU A 454 13.15 -18.26 -10.32
C GLU A 454 13.60 -17.16 -9.33
N ASN A 455 14.70 -16.46 -9.63
CA ASN A 455 15.14 -15.31 -8.86
C ASN A 455 14.30 -14.07 -9.21
N ALA A 456 13.10 -14.01 -8.67
CA ALA A 456 12.12 -12.95 -8.89
C ALA A 456 11.17 -12.84 -7.70
N ASN A 457 10.34 -11.83 -7.66
CA ASN A 457 9.19 -11.77 -6.78
C ASN A 457 8.04 -12.54 -7.42
N HIS A 458 7.44 -13.48 -6.70
CA HIS A 458 6.38 -14.35 -7.15
C HIS A 458 5.04 -13.98 -6.52
N SER A 459 3.97 -14.19 -7.28
CA SER A 459 2.58 -14.12 -6.80
C SER A 459 1.83 -15.30 -7.39
N VAL A 460 1.28 -16.16 -6.54
CA VAL A 460 0.61 -17.39 -6.97
C VAL A 460 -0.90 -17.31 -6.76
N ASN A 461 -1.62 -17.99 -7.64
CA ASN A 461 -3.05 -18.24 -7.51
C ASN A 461 -3.28 -19.75 -7.63
N VAL A 462 -3.67 -20.38 -6.53
CA VAL A 462 -3.75 -21.84 -6.37
C VAL A 462 -5.14 -22.34 -6.80
N SER A 463 -5.21 -23.50 -7.48
CA SER A 463 -6.48 -24.16 -7.80
C SER A 463 -7.14 -24.75 -6.54
N ASP A 464 -8.45 -24.95 -6.55
CA ASP A 464 -9.20 -25.54 -5.44
C ASP A 464 -8.73 -26.96 -5.11
N SER A 465 -8.32 -27.72 -6.11
CA SER A 465 -7.73 -29.06 -5.95
C SER A 465 -6.33 -29.06 -5.30
N ARG A 466 -5.64 -27.89 -5.24
CA ARG A 466 -4.23 -27.72 -4.83
C ARG A 466 -3.24 -28.51 -5.70
N ASN A 467 -3.66 -28.99 -6.87
CA ASN A 467 -2.78 -29.71 -7.80
C ASN A 467 -1.98 -28.77 -8.69
N PHE A 468 -2.52 -27.58 -8.97
CA PHE A 468 -1.95 -26.60 -9.89
C PHE A 468 -1.98 -25.20 -9.29
N PHE A 469 -1.10 -24.34 -9.81
CA PHE A 469 -1.15 -22.90 -9.54
C PHE A 469 -0.61 -22.10 -10.72
N VAL A 470 -1.14 -20.89 -10.85
CA VAL A 470 -0.66 -19.88 -11.77
C VAL A 470 0.34 -18.99 -11.02
N ASP A 471 1.54 -18.86 -11.56
CA ASP A 471 2.65 -18.10 -10.98
C ASP A 471 2.99 -16.91 -11.87
N ASN A 472 2.76 -15.70 -11.37
CA ASN A 472 3.22 -14.45 -11.95
C ASN A 472 4.54 -14.06 -11.28
N PHE A 473 5.61 -13.98 -12.01
CA PHE A 473 6.89 -13.57 -11.43
C PHE A 473 7.58 -12.47 -12.23
N SER A 474 8.17 -11.54 -11.52
CA SER A 474 8.85 -10.39 -12.09
C SER A 474 9.84 -9.76 -11.11
N ARG A 475 10.61 -8.81 -11.62
CA ARG A 475 11.43 -7.86 -10.86
C ARG A 475 11.32 -6.48 -11.48
N PRO A 476 11.73 -5.42 -10.83
CA PRO A 476 11.74 -4.09 -11.46
C PRO A 476 12.46 -4.05 -12.82
N ASP A 477 13.52 -4.85 -12.97
CA ASP A 477 14.33 -4.98 -14.19
C ASP A 477 13.94 -6.18 -15.09
N LEU A 478 12.88 -6.89 -14.75
CA LEU A 478 12.38 -8.07 -15.46
C LEU A 478 10.85 -7.99 -15.62
N PRO A 479 10.32 -7.74 -16.83
CA PRO A 479 8.89 -7.77 -17.09
C PRO A 479 8.24 -9.09 -16.66
N THR A 480 6.97 -9.03 -16.27
CA THR A 480 6.26 -10.18 -15.72
C THR A 480 6.17 -11.32 -16.74
N LYS A 481 6.49 -12.50 -16.27
CA LYS A 481 6.20 -13.77 -16.93
C LYS A 481 5.22 -14.56 -16.07
N THR A 482 4.21 -15.13 -16.71
CA THR A 482 3.18 -15.95 -16.07
C THR A 482 3.24 -17.39 -16.57
N VAL A 483 3.27 -18.34 -15.64
CA VAL A 483 3.36 -19.76 -15.93
C VAL A 483 2.33 -20.56 -15.15
N LEU A 484 1.87 -21.68 -15.72
CA LEU A 484 1.15 -22.72 -15.00
C LEU A 484 2.15 -23.72 -14.43
N ARG A 485 2.02 -24.06 -13.13
CA ARG A 485 2.84 -25.06 -12.46
C ARG A 485 1.98 -26.14 -11.81
N ASP A 486 2.59 -27.30 -11.62
CA ASP A 486 2.02 -28.32 -10.72
C ASP A 486 2.41 -28.02 -9.25
N ASN A 487 1.79 -28.74 -8.31
CA ASN A 487 2.04 -28.60 -6.87
C ASN A 487 3.45 -29.00 -6.40
N ARG A 488 4.35 -29.41 -7.32
CA ARG A 488 5.78 -29.63 -7.11
C ARG A 488 6.64 -28.50 -7.64
N GLY A 489 6.02 -27.44 -8.19
CA GLY A 489 6.70 -26.30 -8.76
C GLY A 489 7.21 -26.49 -10.20
N ARG A 490 6.87 -27.60 -10.88
CA ARG A 490 7.30 -27.82 -12.27
C ARG A 490 6.50 -26.92 -13.20
N GLU A 491 7.17 -26.13 -14.03
CA GLU A 491 6.55 -25.39 -15.12
C GLU A 491 5.92 -26.34 -16.12
N LEU A 492 4.62 -26.20 -16.34
CA LEU A 492 3.84 -27.00 -17.26
C LEU A 492 3.60 -26.26 -18.59
N MET A 493 3.39 -24.94 -18.50
CA MET A 493 3.07 -24.08 -19.62
C MET A 493 3.45 -22.63 -19.31
N VAL A 494 3.99 -21.92 -20.30
CA VAL A 494 4.04 -20.46 -20.29
C VAL A 494 2.67 -19.95 -20.73
N LEU A 495 2.05 -19.15 -19.87
CA LEU A 495 0.75 -18.55 -20.18
C LEU A 495 0.96 -17.21 -20.90
N GLU A 496 1.67 -16.26 -20.25
CA GLU A 496 1.87 -14.93 -20.80
C GLU A 496 3.27 -14.40 -20.47
N GLU A 497 3.74 -13.46 -21.29
CA GLU A 497 4.91 -12.63 -21.04
C GLU A 497 4.55 -11.18 -21.42
N VAL A 498 4.84 -10.24 -20.54
CA VAL A 498 4.54 -8.82 -20.78
C VAL A 498 5.40 -8.26 -21.90
N ASP A 499 4.76 -7.72 -22.93
CA ASP A 499 5.43 -7.09 -24.05
C ASP A 499 5.63 -5.58 -23.83
N ILE A 500 6.87 -5.18 -23.60
CA ILE A 500 7.29 -3.78 -23.46
C ILE A 500 7.97 -3.22 -24.72
N SER A 501 7.78 -3.83 -25.88
CA SER A 501 8.46 -3.40 -27.13
C SER A 501 8.08 -1.97 -27.52
N ARG A 502 6.77 -1.64 -27.52
CA ARG A 502 6.30 -0.27 -27.81
C ARG A 502 6.74 0.74 -26.76
N LEU A 503 6.78 0.33 -25.51
CA LEU A 503 7.30 1.19 -24.45
C LEU A 503 8.79 1.48 -24.65
N LYS A 504 9.59 0.49 -25.06
CA LYS A 504 11.01 0.69 -25.42
C LYS A 504 11.20 1.62 -26.62
N GLU A 505 10.29 1.62 -27.58
CA GLU A 505 10.35 2.54 -28.74
C GLU A 505 10.22 4.01 -28.32
N THR A 506 9.61 4.32 -27.17
CA THR A 506 9.56 5.69 -26.62
C THR A 506 10.84 6.11 -25.91
N GLY A 507 11.80 5.19 -25.77
CA GLY A 507 13.05 5.41 -25.02
C GLY A 507 13.01 4.86 -23.59
N TYR A 508 11.95 4.15 -23.18
CA TYR A 508 11.87 3.54 -21.85
C TYR A 508 13.04 2.59 -21.60
N THR A 509 13.63 2.74 -20.43
CA THR A 509 14.67 1.82 -19.94
C THR A 509 14.18 1.20 -18.63
N LEU A 510 14.41 -0.11 -18.47
CA LEU A 510 14.13 -0.78 -17.20
C LEU A 510 15.00 -0.17 -16.09
N PRO A 511 14.45 0.00 -14.88
CA PRO A 511 15.22 0.53 -13.76
C PRO A 511 16.31 -0.45 -13.31
N GLU A 512 17.33 0.09 -12.63
CA GLU A 512 18.45 -0.68 -12.08
C GLU A 512 18.18 -1.07 -10.63
N GLN A 513 18.26 -2.35 -10.29
CA GLN A 513 18.29 -2.78 -8.89
C GLN A 513 19.68 -2.58 -8.29
N PHE A 514 19.74 -2.17 -7.03
CA PHE A 514 20.99 -2.03 -6.31
C PHE A 514 20.88 -2.48 -4.85
N SER A 515 22.03 -2.73 -4.23
CA SER A 515 22.13 -2.86 -2.78
C SER A 515 23.24 -1.97 -2.23
N VAL A 516 23.03 -1.45 -1.03
CA VAL A 516 24.01 -0.64 -0.27
C VAL A 516 23.98 -1.08 1.19
N LYS A 517 24.97 -0.66 1.96
CA LYS A 517 24.94 -0.89 3.41
C LYS A 517 24.19 0.23 4.13
N ALA A 518 23.46 -0.15 5.18
CA ALA A 518 22.91 0.80 6.14
C ALA A 518 24.04 1.59 6.85
N ALA A 519 23.68 2.60 7.60
CA ALA A 519 24.64 3.42 8.34
C ALA A 519 25.45 2.65 9.40
N ASP A 520 25.04 1.43 9.77
CA ASP A 520 25.82 0.53 10.63
C ASP A 520 27.00 -0.13 9.87
N GLY A 521 27.05 -0.01 8.54
CA GLY A 521 28.06 -0.60 7.68
C GLY A 521 27.94 -2.12 7.48
N VAL A 522 26.89 -2.75 8.01
CA VAL A 522 26.70 -4.22 8.02
C VAL A 522 25.43 -4.64 7.30
N THR A 523 24.30 -4.04 7.65
CA THR A 523 22.97 -4.40 7.14
C THR A 523 22.85 -4.03 5.67
N ASP A 524 22.42 -5.00 4.83
CA ASP A 524 22.12 -4.74 3.42
C ASP A 524 20.75 -4.06 3.29
N LEU A 525 20.73 -2.96 2.56
CA LEU A 525 19.53 -2.26 2.09
C LEU A 525 19.42 -2.44 0.58
N TYR A 526 18.20 -2.57 0.11
CA TYR A 526 17.91 -2.78 -1.31
C TYR A 526 17.14 -1.61 -1.88
N GLY A 527 17.26 -1.38 -3.16
CA GLY A 527 16.58 -0.27 -3.81
C GLY A 527 16.57 -0.38 -5.32
N VAL A 528 15.88 0.59 -5.92
CA VAL A 528 15.69 0.72 -7.37
C VAL A 528 16.09 2.13 -7.80
N MET A 529 16.75 2.23 -8.95
CA MET A 529 17.25 3.47 -9.56
C MET A 529 16.67 3.65 -10.96
N TRP A 530 16.10 4.81 -11.22
CA TRP A 530 15.62 5.25 -12.52
C TRP A 530 16.55 6.30 -13.08
N LYS A 531 16.78 6.24 -14.39
CA LYS A 531 17.67 7.15 -15.13
C LYS A 531 16.95 7.72 -16.34
N PRO A 532 17.31 8.91 -16.82
CA PRO A 532 16.73 9.46 -18.06
C PRO A 532 16.92 8.53 -19.25
N SER A 533 16.00 8.53 -20.22
CA SER A 533 16.11 7.77 -21.47
C SER A 533 17.35 8.15 -22.31
N ASN A 534 17.77 9.40 -22.19
CA ASN A 534 18.98 9.95 -22.83
C ASN A 534 20.19 9.95 -21.89
N PHE A 535 20.22 9.06 -20.91
CA PHE A 535 21.29 8.97 -19.92
C PHE A 535 22.67 8.86 -20.58
N ASP A 536 23.59 9.73 -20.14
CA ASP A 536 24.98 9.73 -20.52
C ASP A 536 25.88 9.58 -19.28
N PRO A 537 26.65 8.52 -19.14
CA PRO A 537 27.49 8.28 -17.94
C PRO A 537 28.62 9.30 -17.74
N GLU A 538 28.89 10.15 -18.74
CA GLU A 538 29.92 11.21 -18.67
C GLU A 538 29.34 12.54 -18.11
N ILE A 539 28.03 12.62 -17.89
CA ILE A 539 27.31 13.78 -17.31
C ILE A 539 27.01 13.52 -15.86
N GLU A 540 27.17 14.53 -15.01
CA GLU A 540 26.77 14.46 -13.61
C GLU A 540 25.32 14.91 -13.43
N TYR A 541 24.50 14.02 -12.82
CA TYR A 541 23.08 14.22 -12.55
C TYR A 541 22.82 14.49 -11.08
N PRO A 542 21.94 15.44 -10.72
CA PRO A 542 21.40 15.48 -9.36
C PRO A 542 20.70 14.17 -9.03
N ILE A 543 20.77 13.77 -7.74
CA ILE A 543 20.05 12.60 -7.26
C ILE A 543 18.87 13.00 -6.41
N ILE A 544 17.72 12.36 -6.64
CA ILE A 544 16.50 12.55 -5.86
C ILE A 544 16.12 11.22 -5.21
N SER A 545 15.93 11.23 -3.88
CA SER A 545 15.46 10.07 -3.13
C SER A 545 13.96 10.18 -2.89
N TYR A 546 13.19 9.23 -3.40
CA TYR A 546 11.83 8.98 -2.94
C TYR A 546 11.87 8.18 -1.63
N VAL A 547 11.13 8.64 -0.63
CA VAL A 547 11.14 8.02 0.69
C VAL A 547 9.71 7.80 1.21
N TYR A 548 9.55 6.68 1.90
CA TYR A 548 8.40 6.41 2.75
C TYR A 548 8.90 5.58 3.94
N PRO A 549 9.09 6.18 5.11
CA PRO A 549 9.45 5.43 6.30
C PRO A 549 8.20 4.75 6.84
N GLY A 550 8.37 3.60 7.42
CA GLY A 550 7.29 2.89 8.07
C GLY A 550 7.62 1.41 8.15
N PRO A 551 7.45 0.78 9.32
CA PRO A 551 7.75 -0.63 9.49
C PRO A 551 6.89 -1.57 8.64
N GLN A 552 5.89 -1.04 7.91
CA GLN A 552 4.98 -1.82 7.09
C GLN A 552 5.39 -1.92 5.61
N VAL A 553 6.35 -1.10 5.11
CA VAL A 553 6.68 -1.08 3.67
C VAL A 553 8.17 -0.90 3.38
N GLU A 554 8.59 -1.40 2.23
CA GLU A 554 9.78 -0.94 1.52
C GLU A 554 9.32 0.04 0.42
N PRO A 555 9.93 1.24 0.28
CA PRO A 555 9.41 2.28 -0.61
C PRO A 555 9.66 2.03 -2.10
N TYR A 556 10.29 0.93 -2.47
CA TYR A 556 10.59 0.60 -3.86
C TYR A 556 9.76 -0.59 -4.36
N PRO A 557 9.45 -0.66 -5.67
CA PRO A 557 8.72 -1.80 -6.23
C PRO A 557 9.57 -3.07 -6.19
N ARG A 558 8.98 -4.19 -5.74
CA ARG A 558 9.63 -5.52 -5.75
C ARG A 558 9.43 -6.25 -7.07
N SER A 559 8.40 -5.88 -7.81
CA SER A 559 7.99 -6.46 -9.10
C SER A 559 8.11 -5.43 -10.22
N PHE A 560 8.00 -5.87 -11.46
CA PHE A 560 7.83 -4.99 -12.60
C PHE A 560 6.56 -4.15 -12.43
N SER A 561 6.68 -2.85 -12.55
CA SER A 561 5.57 -1.92 -12.42
C SER A 561 5.79 -0.72 -13.34
N ILE A 562 4.70 -0.29 -13.97
CA ILE A 562 4.58 0.91 -14.80
C ILE A 562 3.56 1.91 -14.23
N GLY A 563 3.13 1.69 -12.99
CA GLY A 563 2.18 2.54 -12.27
C GLY A 563 2.73 3.02 -10.93
N GLY A 564 1.97 3.84 -10.23
CA GLY A 564 2.25 4.30 -8.87
C GLY A 564 3.63 4.94 -8.71
N THR A 565 4.38 4.54 -7.68
CA THR A 565 5.73 5.06 -7.39
C THR A 565 6.71 4.83 -8.54
N ALA A 566 6.64 3.68 -9.25
CA ALA A 566 7.52 3.39 -10.37
C ALA A 566 7.32 4.37 -11.53
N ALA A 567 6.06 4.68 -11.88
CA ALA A 567 5.74 5.63 -12.93
C ALA A 567 6.21 7.06 -12.58
N ARG A 568 5.91 7.52 -11.36
CA ARG A 568 6.34 8.83 -10.88
C ARG A 568 7.86 8.99 -10.87
N ALA A 569 8.58 7.99 -10.37
CA ALA A 569 10.04 7.99 -10.38
C ALA A 569 10.61 7.94 -11.81
N GLN A 570 9.98 7.16 -12.71
CA GLN A 570 10.34 7.11 -14.12
C GLN A 570 10.14 8.49 -14.78
N ALA A 571 8.97 9.12 -14.59
CA ALA A 571 8.69 10.44 -15.14
C ALA A 571 9.65 11.51 -14.60
N LEU A 572 9.82 11.57 -13.29
CA LEU A 572 10.75 12.53 -12.65
C LEU A 572 12.20 12.34 -13.14
N SER A 573 12.63 11.11 -13.40
CA SER A 573 13.97 10.86 -13.93
C SER A 573 14.15 11.49 -15.31
N GLN A 574 13.09 11.53 -16.14
CA GLN A 574 13.15 12.10 -17.49
C GLN A 574 13.32 13.62 -17.49
N VAL A 575 12.95 14.29 -16.43
CA VAL A 575 13.21 15.75 -16.27
C VAL A 575 14.71 16.03 -16.29
N GLY A 576 15.53 15.09 -15.82
CA GLY A 576 16.98 15.22 -15.81
C GLY A 576 17.67 14.79 -14.53
N PHE A 577 17.09 13.83 -13.83
CA PHE A 577 17.56 13.36 -12.53
C PHE A 577 17.90 11.87 -12.53
N VAL A 578 18.80 11.47 -11.65
CA VAL A 578 18.83 10.10 -11.14
C VAL A 578 17.85 10.04 -9.98
N VAL A 579 16.83 9.19 -10.09
CA VAL A 579 15.84 9.01 -9.02
C VAL A 579 16.06 7.65 -8.37
N VAL A 580 16.03 7.59 -7.04
CA VAL A 580 16.20 6.35 -6.29
C VAL A 580 15.09 6.19 -5.26
N ALA A 581 14.71 4.94 -5.01
CA ALA A 581 13.94 4.54 -3.85
C ALA A 581 14.66 3.37 -3.19
N MET A 582 14.90 3.44 -1.89
CA MET A 582 15.58 2.37 -1.15
C MET A 582 14.97 2.20 0.24
N GLY A 583 15.05 0.96 0.74
CA GLY A 583 14.69 0.64 2.10
C GLY A 583 15.63 1.23 3.15
N ASN A 584 15.22 1.11 4.39
CA ASN A 584 16.00 1.48 5.57
C ASN A 584 15.73 0.49 6.70
N ARG A 585 16.59 0.39 7.68
CA ARG A 585 16.26 -0.34 8.91
C ARG A 585 15.02 0.26 9.55
N GLY A 586 14.16 -0.58 10.10
CA GLY A 586 12.83 -0.17 10.54
C GLY A 586 11.81 -0.08 9.39
N GLY A 587 12.13 -0.61 8.20
CA GLY A 587 11.23 -0.74 7.07
C GLY A 587 10.31 -1.96 7.19
N SER A 588 10.02 -2.62 6.07
CA SER A 588 9.06 -3.73 5.95
C SER A 588 9.22 -4.84 7.00
N PRO A 589 8.12 -5.38 7.53
CA PRO A 589 8.11 -6.51 8.46
C PRO A 589 8.41 -7.88 7.79
N LEU A 590 8.81 -7.90 6.52
CA LEU A 590 9.19 -9.11 5.77
C LEU A 590 10.65 -9.55 6.01
N ARG A 591 11.28 -9.00 7.04
CA ARG A 591 12.60 -9.39 7.52
C ARG A 591 12.55 -9.72 9.01
N GLU A 592 13.71 -10.07 9.57
CA GLU A 592 13.87 -10.39 11.00
C GLU A 592 13.32 -9.27 11.91
N LYS A 593 12.80 -9.68 13.04
CA LYS A 593 12.15 -8.82 14.03
C LYS A 593 12.96 -7.57 14.38
N TRP A 594 14.27 -7.68 14.63
CA TRP A 594 15.11 -6.52 14.97
C TRP A 594 15.22 -5.50 13.83
N TYR A 595 15.07 -5.93 12.57
CA TYR A 595 15.11 -5.03 11.43
C TYR A 595 13.87 -4.15 11.38
N HIS A 596 12.68 -4.73 11.43
CA HIS A 596 11.45 -3.94 11.33
C HIS A 596 11.16 -3.14 12.62
N ASN A 597 11.62 -3.60 13.79
CA ASN A 597 11.45 -2.88 15.05
C ASN A 597 12.54 -1.81 15.30
N TYR A 598 13.49 -1.62 14.40
CA TYR A 598 14.61 -0.69 14.58
C TYR A 598 14.16 0.77 14.79
N GLY A 599 12.99 1.15 14.27
CA GLY A 599 12.41 2.48 14.40
C GLY A 599 11.66 2.75 15.71
N HIS A 600 11.42 1.70 16.54
CA HIS A 600 10.70 1.86 17.80
C HIS A 600 11.44 2.81 18.75
N ASP A 601 10.73 3.66 19.50
CA ASP A 601 11.23 4.77 20.32
C ASP A 601 12.00 5.87 19.54
N ASN A 602 12.10 5.77 18.20
CA ASN A 602 12.88 6.72 17.40
C ASN A 602 12.19 7.04 16.03
N LEU A 603 10.88 7.13 16.00
CA LEU A 603 10.08 7.22 14.78
C LEU A 603 10.50 8.34 13.81
N ARG A 604 10.98 9.52 14.32
CA ARG A 604 11.42 10.62 13.47
C ARG A 604 12.75 10.36 12.75
N ASP A 605 13.72 9.78 13.45
CA ASP A 605 15.11 9.88 13.02
C ASP A 605 15.72 8.55 12.52
N TYR A 606 15.06 7.41 12.76
CA TYR A 606 15.66 6.08 12.55
C TYR A 606 16.10 5.80 11.11
N ALA A 607 15.35 6.31 10.12
CA ALA A 607 15.59 6.03 8.70
C ALA A 607 16.59 7.00 8.03
N LEU A 608 16.84 8.17 8.65
CA LEU A 608 17.53 9.30 8.02
C LEU A 608 19.00 8.98 7.69
N ALA A 609 19.70 8.38 8.63
CA ALA A 609 21.12 8.04 8.47
C ALA A 609 21.32 6.97 7.38
N ASP A 610 20.45 5.99 7.30
CA ASP A 610 20.50 4.92 6.33
C ASP A 610 20.30 5.46 4.90
N ASN A 611 19.33 6.36 4.70
CA ASN A 611 19.08 6.98 3.40
C ASN A 611 20.28 7.83 2.95
N ARG A 612 20.80 8.70 3.83
CA ARG A 612 22.00 9.51 3.53
C ARG A 612 23.19 8.63 3.17
N TYR A 613 23.51 7.63 3.99
CA TYR A 613 24.68 6.76 3.81
C TYR A 613 24.55 5.91 2.52
N GLY A 614 23.33 5.46 2.21
CA GLY A 614 23.04 4.79 0.94
C GLY A 614 23.32 5.66 -0.28
N ILE A 615 22.88 6.92 -0.28
CA ILE A 615 23.16 7.88 -1.35
C ILE A 615 24.67 8.15 -1.47
N GLU A 616 25.39 8.32 -0.36
CA GLU A 616 26.86 8.50 -0.36
C GLU A 616 27.58 7.31 -1.03
N GLN A 617 27.16 6.07 -0.76
CA GLN A 617 27.71 4.87 -1.39
C GLN A 617 27.38 4.79 -2.88
N LEU A 618 26.15 5.15 -3.27
CA LEU A 618 25.76 5.21 -4.68
C LEU A 618 26.66 6.18 -5.45
N ALA A 619 26.85 7.39 -4.94
CA ALA A 619 27.71 8.40 -5.55
C ALA A 619 29.19 7.97 -5.59
N ALA A 620 29.69 7.32 -4.55
CA ALA A 620 31.06 6.82 -4.50
C ALA A 620 31.39 5.75 -5.58
N THR A 621 30.37 5.02 -6.04
CA THR A 621 30.51 3.94 -7.03
C THR A 621 29.99 4.32 -8.42
N ARG A 622 29.30 5.45 -8.54
CA ARG A 622 28.64 5.94 -9.77
C ARG A 622 29.00 7.42 -10.00
N PRO A 623 30.10 7.71 -10.72
CA PRO A 623 30.61 9.07 -10.91
C PRO A 623 29.63 10.05 -11.55
N TYR A 624 28.60 9.55 -12.20
CA TYR A 624 27.54 10.36 -12.80
C TYR A 624 26.52 10.92 -11.76
N ILE A 625 26.64 10.57 -10.48
CA ILE A 625 25.78 11.13 -9.40
C ILE A 625 26.51 12.33 -8.78
N ASP A 626 25.89 13.51 -8.88
CA ASP A 626 26.36 14.70 -8.18
C ASP A 626 25.86 14.75 -6.74
N ILE A 627 26.71 14.36 -5.82
CA ILE A 627 26.43 14.33 -4.37
C ILE A 627 26.20 15.72 -3.76
N ASN A 628 26.51 16.80 -4.49
CA ASN A 628 26.27 18.18 -4.03
C ASN A 628 24.86 18.67 -4.39
N ARG A 629 24.12 17.94 -5.23
CA ARG A 629 22.77 18.26 -5.66
C ARG A 629 21.81 17.11 -5.31
N VAL A 630 21.50 16.99 -4.01
CA VAL A 630 20.65 15.91 -3.48
C VAL A 630 19.27 16.45 -3.14
N GLY A 631 18.24 15.89 -3.76
CA GLY A 631 16.84 16.10 -3.45
C GLY A 631 16.22 14.94 -2.69
N ILE A 632 15.10 15.19 -2.01
CA ILE A 632 14.31 14.18 -1.29
C ILE A 632 12.84 14.53 -1.36
N TYR A 633 11.97 13.53 -1.55
CA TYR A 633 10.52 13.76 -1.50
C TYR A 633 9.77 12.53 -1.01
N GLY A 634 8.58 12.78 -0.52
CA GLY A 634 7.65 11.74 -0.13
C GLY A 634 6.29 12.30 0.28
N HIS A 635 5.33 11.41 0.39
CA HIS A 635 3.96 11.70 0.77
C HIS A 635 3.64 11.07 2.11
N SER A 636 2.77 11.70 2.94
CA SER A 636 2.38 11.15 4.24
C SER A 636 3.60 10.94 5.16
N GLY A 637 3.84 9.73 5.66
CA GLY A 637 5.10 9.39 6.34
C GLY A 637 6.36 9.78 5.56
N GLY A 638 6.32 9.71 4.22
CA GLY A 638 7.40 10.19 3.37
C GLY A 638 7.59 11.71 3.41
N GLY A 639 6.51 12.47 3.53
CA GLY A 639 6.57 13.92 3.79
C GLY A 639 7.18 14.24 5.15
N PHE A 640 6.84 13.47 6.16
CA PHE A 640 7.47 13.54 7.48
C PHE A 640 8.99 13.31 7.39
N MET A 641 9.41 12.22 6.76
CA MET A 641 10.83 11.86 6.61
C MET A 641 11.60 12.86 5.74
N SER A 642 11.04 13.34 4.62
CA SER A 642 11.74 14.28 3.73
C SER A 642 12.04 15.60 4.42
N THR A 643 11.11 16.11 5.21
CA THR A 643 11.32 17.30 6.04
C THR A 643 12.35 17.04 7.15
N ALA A 644 12.22 15.92 7.89
CA ALA A 644 13.18 15.55 8.93
C ALA A 644 14.61 15.42 8.37
N ALA A 645 14.77 14.80 7.20
CA ALA A 645 16.05 14.62 6.54
C ALA A 645 16.71 15.94 6.16
N LEU A 646 15.96 16.86 5.53
CA LEU A 646 16.45 18.19 5.17
C LEU A 646 16.90 18.99 6.40
N LEU A 647 16.16 18.90 7.52
CA LEU A 647 16.45 19.64 8.74
C LEU A 647 17.55 18.99 9.59
N THR A 648 17.72 17.67 9.53
CA THR A 648 18.77 16.94 10.25
C THR A 648 20.12 17.01 9.53
N TYR A 649 20.10 16.95 8.18
CA TYR A 649 21.29 17.00 7.35
C TYR A 649 21.25 18.15 6.34
N PRO A 650 21.22 19.43 6.80
CA PRO A 650 21.02 20.59 5.91
C PRO A 650 22.20 20.83 4.95
N ASP A 651 23.38 20.31 5.28
CA ASP A 651 24.56 20.36 4.39
C ASP A 651 24.52 19.29 3.30
N PHE A 652 23.66 18.26 3.44
CA PHE A 652 23.56 17.15 2.49
C PHE A 652 22.35 17.30 1.56
N PHE A 653 21.14 17.30 2.11
CA PHE A 653 19.92 17.52 1.33
C PHE A 653 19.75 19.00 0.98
N LYS A 654 19.56 19.31 -0.30
CA LYS A 654 19.43 20.69 -0.79
C LYS A 654 17.99 21.12 -1.01
N VAL A 655 17.15 20.18 -1.43
CA VAL A 655 15.74 20.41 -1.76
C VAL A 655 14.88 19.28 -1.18
N ALA A 656 13.80 19.63 -0.51
CA ALA A 656 12.79 18.67 -0.08
C ALA A 656 11.39 19.10 -0.54
N VAL A 657 10.62 18.14 -1.07
CA VAL A 657 9.18 18.29 -1.29
C VAL A 657 8.45 17.33 -0.35
N SER A 658 7.68 17.92 0.54
CA SER A 658 6.98 17.23 1.61
C SER A 658 5.48 17.36 1.42
N SER A 659 4.81 16.29 1.00
CA SER A 659 3.38 16.29 0.78
C SER A 659 2.63 15.54 1.88
N ALA A 660 1.57 16.13 2.40
CA ALA A 660 0.68 15.61 3.45
C ALA A 660 1.43 14.97 4.64
N GLY A 661 2.56 15.59 5.04
CA GLY A 661 3.46 15.03 6.06
C GLY A 661 2.91 15.13 7.47
N ASN A 662 2.98 14.04 8.23
CA ASN A 662 2.64 13.97 9.65
C ASN A 662 3.79 14.53 10.53
N HIS A 663 4.08 15.84 10.37
CA HIS A 663 5.21 16.53 10.98
C HIS A 663 5.22 16.54 12.52
N ASP A 664 4.07 16.33 13.13
CA ASP A 664 3.88 16.20 14.56
C ASP A 664 3.00 14.98 14.85
N ASN A 665 3.63 13.84 15.06
CA ASN A 665 2.94 12.59 15.34
C ASN A 665 2.18 12.57 16.66
N ASN A 666 2.26 13.63 17.50
CA ASN A 666 1.41 13.78 18.67
C ASN A 666 0.02 14.32 18.34
N VAL A 667 -0.21 14.73 17.09
CA VAL A 667 -1.53 15.09 16.52
C VAL A 667 -1.80 14.28 15.26
N TYR A 668 -1.37 13.04 15.27
CA TYR A 668 -1.63 12.08 14.22
C TYR A 668 -2.18 10.80 14.83
N ASN A 669 -2.65 9.90 13.97
CA ASN A 669 -3.36 8.70 14.33
C ASN A 669 -2.63 7.85 15.38
N ILE A 670 -3.37 7.42 16.39
CA ILE A 670 -2.89 6.62 17.51
C ILE A 670 -2.18 5.34 17.05
N TRP A 671 -2.76 4.62 16.10
CA TRP A 671 -2.20 3.34 15.63
C TRP A 671 -0.82 3.50 14.97
N TRP A 672 -0.59 4.59 14.21
CA TRP A 672 0.72 4.88 13.64
C TRP A 672 1.74 5.23 14.72
N SER A 673 1.35 6.13 15.61
CA SER A 673 2.27 6.70 16.60
C SER A 673 2.56 5.72 17.72
N GLU A 674 1.55 5.07 18.29
CA GLU A 674 1.74 4.14 19.41
C GLU A 674 2.35 2.82 18.98
N LEU A 675 1.99 2.27 17.79
CA LEU A 675 2.61 1.07 17.26
C LEU A 675 4.10 1.30 16.92
N HIS A 676 4.40 2.36 16.19
CA HIS A 676 5.74 2.53 15.63
C HIS A 676 6.72 3.28 16.53
N HIS A 677 6.22 4.15 17.40
CA HIS A 677 7.04 4.83 18.40
C HIS A 677 6.98 4.17 19.77
N GLY A 678 5.82 3.67 20.12
CA GLY A 678 5.54 3.08 21.43
C GLY A 678 4.63 3.94 22.29
N VAL A 679 3.94 3.27 23.20
CA VAL A 679 3.11 3.86 24.25
C VAL A 679 3.45 3.21 25.58
N THR A 680 3.51 4.02 26.64
CA THR A 680 3.72 3.52 28.01
C THR A 680 2.39 3.49 28.75
N ALA A 681 2.01 2.31 29.24
CA ALA A 681 0.90 2.14 30.17
C ALA A 681 1.39 2.18 31.61
N THR A 682 0.72 2.94 32.47
CA THR A 682 1.00 3.03 33.91
C THR A 682 -0.28 2.72 34.66
N THR A 683 -0.28 1.65 35.47
CA THR A 683 -1.41 1.25 36.28
C THR A 683 -1.20 1.68 37.73
N ASP A 684 -2.07 2.55 38.22
CA ASP A 684 -2.07 3.05 39.59
C ASP A 684 -3.35 2.69 40.33
N SER A 685 -3.25 2.44 41.62
CA SER A 685 -4.44 2.26 42.45
C SER A 685 -5.02 3.66 42.79
N VAL A 686 -6.17 3.94 42.20
CA VAL A 686 -6.96 5.15 42.48
C VAL A 686 -8.05 4.87 43.52
N THR A 687 -8.36 5.84 44.36
CA THR A 687 -9.49 5.73 45.28
C THR A 687 -10.68 6.42 44.64
N VAL A 688 -11.75 5.68 44.37
CA VAL A 688 -13.02 6.18 43.85
C VAL A 688 -14.10 6.08 44.94
N GLU A 689 -14.99 7.06 45.00
CA GLU A 689 -16.18 7.01 45.83
C GLU A 689 -17.26 6.22 45.09
N ASN A 690 -17.71 5.09 45.65
CA ASN A 690 -18.87 4.42 45.10
C ASN A 690 -20.17 5.17 45.54
N GLY A 691 -21.29 4.83 44.90
CA GLY A 691 -22.56 5.52 45.13
C GLY A 691 -23.11 5.50 46.58
N ASP A 692 -22.43 4.81 47.50
CA ASP A 692 -22.75 4.71 48.92
C ASP A 692 -21.75 5.47 49.84
N ASP A 693 -20.95 6.39 49.30
CA ASP A 693 -19.90 7.14 49.97
C ASP A 693 -18.76 6.27 50.59
N GLU A 694 -18.57 5.04 50.07
CA GLU A 694 -17.46 4.20 50.49
C GLU A 694 -16.26 4.39 49.53
N GLU A 695 -15.05 4.64 50.08
CA GLU A 695 -13.80 4.68 49.30
C GLU A 695 -13.43 3.26 48.86
N VAL A 696 -13.46 3.01 47.54
CA VAL A 696 -13.02 1.76 46.91
C VAL A 696 -11.74 2.03 46.14
N LYS A 697 -10.75 1.13 46.24
CA LYS A 697 -9.54 1.19 45.43
C LYS A 697 -9.79 0.46 44.12
N GLU A 698 -9.69 1.18 43.04
CA GLU A 698 -9.73 0.63 41.69
C GLU A 698 -8.37 0.82 41.02
N GLU A 699 -8.03 -0.08 40.13
CA GLU A 699 -6.85 0.09 39.27
C GLU A 699 -7.26 0.92 38.05
N ALA A 700 -6.57 2.04 37.82
CA ALA A 700 -6.73 2.85 36.63
C ALA A 700 -5.42 2.83 35.84
N THR A 701 -5.53 2.52 34.56
CA THR A 701 -4.40 2.53 33.62
C THR A 701 -4.45 3.83 32.81
N THR A 702 -3.37 4.57 32.84
CA THR A 702 -3.15 5.76 32.00
C THR A 702 -2.09 5.50 30.97
N PHE A 703 -2.19 6.20 29.84
CA PHE A 703 -1.30 6.02 28.69
C PHE A 703 -0.52 7.29 28.41
N SER A 704 0.71 7.13 27.94
CA SER A 704 1.53 8.25 27.52
C SER A 704 2.40 7.88 26.32
N SER A 705 2.44 8.77 25.33
CA SER A 705 3.31 8.66 24.16
C SER A 705 3.80 10.06 23.77
N ARG A 706 5.08 10.19 23.39
CA ARG A 706 5.66 11.47 22.99
C ARG A 706 6.64 11.26 21.83
N VAL A 707 6.20 11.57 20.64
CA VAL A 707 7.02 11.50 19.43
C VAL A 707 7.71 12.85 19.19
N PRO A 708 9.05 12.90 18.96
CA PRO A 708 9.73 14.14 18.54
C PRO A 708 9.14 14.70 17.24
N ALA A 709 8.78 15.98 17.21
CA ALA A 709 8.18 16.63 16.06
C ALA A 709 9.24 17.27 15.13
N ASN A 710 8.94 17.36 13.83
CA ASN A 710 9.82 18.05 12.87
C ASN A 710 9.95 19.54 13.18
N SER A 711 8.93 20.16 13.76
CA SER A 711 8.94 21.56 14.16
C SER A 711 10.06 21.91 15.15
N GLU A 712 10.55 20.94 15.94
CA GLU A 712 11.68 21.11 16.86
C GLU A 712 13.02 21.34 16.12
N LEU A 713 13.08 21.01 14.82
CA LEU A 713 14.27 21.17 13.97
C LEU A 713 14.21 22.41 13.06
N ALA A 714 13.18 23.25 13.17
CA ALA A 714 12.92 24.35 12.22
C ALA A 714 14.12 25.31 12.06
N ASP A 715 14.87 25.58 13.13
CA ASP A 715 16.06 26.44 13.09
C ASP A 715 17.16 25.95 12.15
N ASN A 716 17.18 24.67 11.81
CA ASN A 716 18.23 24.05 11.00
C ASN A 716 18.02 24.22 9.50
N LEU A 717 16.86 24.72 9.04
CA LEU A 717 16.59 24.84 7.60
C LEU A 717 17.64 25.71 6.91
N GLN A 718 18.33 25.15 5.91
CA GLN A 718 19.28 25.84 5.03
C GLN A 718 18.94 25.67 3.54
N GLY A 719 18.35 24.52 3.17
CA GLY A 719 17.93 24.20 1.81
C GLY A 719 16.57 24.79 1.43
N ARG A 720 15.97 24.24 0.37
CA ARG A 720 14.65 24.59 -0.14
C ARG A 720 13.62 23.58 0.33
N LEU A 721 12.52 24.05 0.88
CA LEU A 721 11.43 23.21 1.40
C LEU A 721 10.10 23.66 0.79
N LEU A 722 9.42 22.73 0.13
CA LEU A 722 8.03 22.88 -0.30
C LEU A 722 7.15 21.98 0.58
N LEU A 723 6.22 22.59 1.31
CA LEU A 723 5.18 21.92 2.07
C LEU A 723 3.89 21.89 1.26
N VAL A 724 3.28 20.72 1.06
CA VAL A 724 2.03 20.55 0.32
C VAL A 724 1.03 19.81 1.17
N HIS A 725 -0.24 20.25 1.20
CA HIS A 725 -1.29 19.57 1.98
C HIS A 725 -2.68 19.73 1.35
N GLY A 726 -3.55 18.73 1.55
CA GLY A 726 -4.96 18.85 1.24
C GLY A 726 -5.71 19.58 2.37
N GLU A 727 -6.59 20.51 2.02
CA GLU A 727 -7.34 21.31 3.01
C GLU A 727 -8.23 20.44 3.90
N MET A 728 -8.84 19.40 3.30
CA MET A 728 -9.79 18.50 3.95
C MET A 728 -9.18 17.13 4.31
N ASP A 729 -7.87 17.09 4.52
CA ASP A 729 -7.19 15.85 4.91
C ASP A 729 -7.61 15.44 6.32
N ASN A 730 -8.44 14.41 6.42
CA ASN A 730 -8.92 13.83 7.67
C ASN A 730 -8.12 12.59 8.11
N ASN A 731 -7.10 12.18 7.34
CA ASN A 731 -6.11 11.19 7.73
C ASN A 731 -4.93 11.88 8.44
N VAL A 732 -4.10 12.64 7.70
CA VAL A 732 -3.07 13.49 8.31
C VAL A 732 -3.63 14.91 8.41
N HIS A 733 -4.16 15.26 9.57
CA HIS A 733 -4.80 16.55 9.75
C HIS A 733 -3.89 17.72 9.34
N PRO A 734 -4.37 18.75 8.59
CA PRO A 734 -3.57 19.89 8.11
C PRO A 734 -2.82 20.68 9.19
N ALA A 735 -3.24 20.54 10.45
CA ALA A 735 -2.52 21.10 11.60
C ALA A 735 -1.04 20.68 11.65
N ASN A 736 -0.71 19.49 11.11
CA ASN A 736 0.67 19.01 11.00
C ASN A 736 1.52 19.98 10.18
N THR A 737 1.07 20.36 8.99
CA THR A 737 1.74 21.33 8.11
C THR A 737 1.69 22.74 8.69
N TYR A 738 0.58 23.18 9.29
CA TYR A 738 0.48 24.51 9.88
C TYR A 738 1.40 24.69 11.09
N ARG A 739 1.54 23.69 11.95
CA ARG A 739 2.51 23.72 13.08
C ARG A 739 3.95 23.77 12.59
N MET A 740 4.27 23.03 11.50
CA MET A 740 5.60 23.09 10.89
C MET A 740 5.87 24.47 10.29
N ALA A 741 4.90 25.05 9.57
CA ALA A 741 4.99 26.41 9.00
C ALA A 741 5.15 27.47 10.10
N ASP A 742 4.39 27.40 11.19
CA ASP A 742 4.53 28.32 12.34
C ASP A 742 5.93 28.27 12.94
N ALA A 743 6.48 27.07 13.13
CA ALA A 743 7.86 26.90 13.64
C ALA A 743 8.90 27.52 12.69
N LEU A 744 8.77 27.31 11.38
CA LEU A 744 9.66 27.91 10.38
C LEU A 744 9.57 29.44 10.35
N VAL A 745 8.36 30.01 10.46
CA VAL A 745 8.14 31.46 10.56
C VAL A 745 8.80 32.02 11.82
N LYS A 746 8.63 31.36 12.97
CA LYS A 746 9.27 31.75 14.24
C LYS A 746 10.79 31.70 14.17
N ALA A 747 11.33 30.70 13.45
CA ALA A 747 12.76 30.57 13.18
C ALA A 747 13.28 31.55 12.10
N GLY A 748 12.42 32.38 11.50
CA GLY A 748 12.79 33.33 10.46
C GLY A 748 13.23 32.69 9.14
N LYS A 749 12.76 31.46 8.84
CA LYS A 749 13.14 30.70 7.66
C LYS A 749 12.22 30.97 6.49
N ARG A 750 12.76 30.88 5.26
CA ARG A 750 11.97 30.91 4.02
C ARG A 750 11.65 29.49 3.60
N PHE A 751 10.42 29.26 3.22
CA PHE A 751 9.91 28.00 2.68
C PHE A 751 8.74 28.28 1.75
N ASP A 752 8.36 27.32 0.95
CA ASP A 752 7.22 27.39 0.07
C ASP A 752 6.11 26.47 0.60
N MET A 753 4.85 26.85 0.37
CA MET A 753 3.70 26.08 0.84
C MET A 753 2.56 26.15 -0.16
N MET A 754 1.93 24.98 -0.46
CA MET A 754 0.72 24.86 -1.27
C MET A 754 -0.33 24.10 -0.46
N ILE A 755 -1.53 24.68 -0.38
CA ILE A 755 -2.72 24.00 0.13
C ILE A 755 -3.66 23.75 -1.05
N PHE A 756 -4.09 22.50 -1.24
CA PHE A 756 -5.09 22.16 -2.24
C PHE A 756 -6.49 22.26 -1.64
N PRO A 757 -7.30 23.26 -2.06
CA PRO A 757 -8.63 23.46 -1.50
C PRO A 757 -9.56 22.28 -1.79
N GLY A 758 -10.32 21.84 -0.80
CA GLY A 758 -11.26 20.72 -0.89
C GLY A 758 -10.60 19.34 -1.09
N ALA A 759 -9.26 19.26 -1.17
CA ALA A 759 -8.58 17.99 -1.34
C ALA A 759 -8.40 17.25 0.00
N ARG A 760 -8.53 15.92 -0.06
CA ARG A 760 -8.20 14.99 1.03
C ARG A 760 -6.74 14.53 0.93
N HIS A 761 -6.39 13.48 1.64
CA HIS A 761 -5.01 12.98 1.77
C HIS A 761 -4.31 12.70 0.43
N GLY A 762 -4.99 12.10 -0.55
CA GLY A 762 -4.41 11.73 -1.86
C GLY A 762 -4.49 12.82 -2.94
N PHE A 763 -4.90 14.06 -2.62
CA PHE A 763 -5.09 15.23 -3.51
C PHE A 763 -6.13 15.05 -4.64
N GLY A 764 -6.60 13.83 -4.93
CA GLY A 764 -7.65 13.57 -5.91
C GLY A 764 -7.36 14.23 -7.28
N ARG A 765 -8.28 15.09 -7.74
CA ARG A 765 -8.18 15.80 -9.03
C ARG A 765 -6.95 16.71 -9.19
N TYR A 766 -6.26 17.04 -8.12
CA TYR A 766 -5.03 17.85 -8.16
C TYR A 766 -3.74 17.02 -8.30
N GLY A 767 -3.85 15.70 -8.49
CA GLY A 767 -2.69 14.82 -8.58
C GLY A 767 -1.70 15.22 -9.67
N ASP A 768 -2.20 15.50 -10.89
CA ASP A 768 -1.36 15.90 -12.04
C ASP A 768 -0.75 17.29 -11.82
N TYR A 769 -1.50 18.22 -11.22
CA TYR A 769 -0.97 19.52 -10.84
C TYR A 769 0.16 19.41 -9.84
N PHE A 770 0.00 18.57 -8.82
CA PHE A 770 1.03 18.31 -7.82
C PHE A 770 2.27 17.66 -8.46
N GLU A 771 2.09 16.70 -9.37
CA GLU A 771 3.23 16.06 -10.04
C GLU A 771 4.02 17.04 -10.88
N ARG A 772 3.35 17.94 -11.60
CA ARG A 772 4.01 19.00 -12.36
C ARG A 772 4.74 19.99 -11.44
N MET A 773 4.12 20.42 -10.36
CA MET A 773 4.74 21.30 -9.37
C MET A 773 5.98 20.65 -8.73
N LEU A 774 5.95 19.34 -8.48
CA LEU A 774 7.09 18.58 -8.00
C LEU A 774 8.27 18.64 -8.99
N TRP A 775 8.00 18.42 -10.30
CA TRP A 775 9.03 18.47 -11.34
C TRP A 775 9.65 19.87 -11.42
N ASP A 776 8.84 20.91 -11.46
CA ASP A 776 9.28 22.31 -11.53
C ASP A 776 10.13 22.70 -10.33
N TYR A 777 9.71 22.31 -9.11
CA TYR A 777 10.45 22.67 -7.90
C TYR A 777 11.84 22.04 -7.86
N PHE A 778 11.97 20.79 -8.26
CA PHE A 778 13.28 20.16 -8.37
C PHE A 778 14.10 20.71 -9.53
N ALA A 779 13.49 21.01 -10.68
CA ALA A 779 14.20 21.60 -11.83
C ALA A 779 14.73 22.99 -11.49
N GLU A 780 13.93 23.86 -10.87
CA GLU A 780 14.37 25.19 -10.45
C GLU A 780 15.56 25.13 -9.49
N HIS A 781 15.51 24.24 -8.50
CA HIS A 781 16.46 24.28 -7.38
C HIS A 781 17.63 23.29 -7.49
N LEU A 782 17.59 22.31 -8.39
CA LEU A 782 18.68 21.35 -8.61
C LEU A 782 19.29 21.41 -10.02
N LEU A 783 18.58 21.98 -11.03
CA LEU A 783 19.09 22.16 -12.40
C LEU A 783 19.31 23.65 -12.73
N ASP A 784 19.03 24.58 -11.81
CA ASP A 784 19.05 26.04 -12.04
C ASP A 784 18.15 26.44 -13.25
N TYR A 785 17.03 25.70 -13.44
CA TYR A 785 16.07 25.97 -14.49
C TYR A 785 15.21 27.20 -14.14
N GLU A 786 15.12 28.16 -15.06
CA GLU A 786 14.24 29.30 -14.89
C GLU A 786 12.84 28.95 -15.44
N ILE A 787 11.83 28.96 -14.55
CA ILE A 787 10.44 28.72 -14.91
C ILE A 787 9.92 29.98 -15.64
N GLU A 788 9.72 29.90 -16.95
CA GLU A 788 9.23 31.00 -17.77
C GLU A 788 7.70 30.98 -17.93
N ASP A 789 7.09 29.81 -17.99
CA ASP A 789 5.66 29.61 -18.20
C ASP A 789 4.89 29.64 -16.86
N VAL A 790 3.70 30.28 -16.89
CA VAL A 790 2.78 30.30 -15.76
C VAL A 790 1.73 29.18 -15.86
N ASP A 791 1.65 28.52 -17.01
CA ASP A 791 0.65 27.48 -17.28
C ASP A 791 1.29 26.10 -17.26
N TYR A 792 0.73 25.17 -16.47
CA TYR A 792 1.18 23.77 -16.43
C TYR A 792 0.68 22.94 -17.62
N ASN A 793 -0.18 23.48 -18.49
CA ASN A 793 -0.80 22.76 -19.63
C ASN A 793 -1.38 21.39 -19.22
N ILE A 794 -2.04 21.37 -18.08
CA ILE A 794 -2.71 20.18 -17.57
C ILE A 794 -3.94 19.91 -18.45
N PRO A 795 -4.15 18.68 -18.93
CA PRO A 795 -5.38 18.34 -19.68
C PRO A 795 -6.65 18.65 -18.88
N ASP A 796 -7.75 19.00 -19.58
CA ASP A 796 -9.04 19.46 -19.05
C ASP A 796 -9.77 18.46 -18.11
N HIS A 797 -9.08 17.82 -17.19
CA HIS A 797 -9.66 16.88 -16.22
C HIS A 797 -9.99 17.51 -14.85
N VAL A 798 -9.93 18.84 -14.76
CA VAL A 798 -10.14 19.57 -13.50
C VAL A 798 -11.60 20.07 -13.35
N GLU A 799 -12.56 19.55 -14.12
CA GLU A 799 -14.00 19.84 -13.90
C GLU A 799 -14.63 18.95 -12.83
#